data_a926119afccd95db0aa015b4e67414a6
#
_entry.id   a926119afccd95db0aa015b4e67414a6
#
_cell.length_a   1.000
_cell.length_b   1.000
_cell.length_c   1.000
_cell.angle_alpha   90.00
_cell.angle_beta   90.00
_cell.angle_gamma   90.00
#
_symmetry.space_group_name_H-M   'P 1'
#
loop_
_entity.id
_entity.type
_entity.pdbx_description
1 polymer ?
#
loop_
_entity_poly.entity_id
_entity_poly.type
_entity_poly.pdbx_seq_one_letter_code
_entity_poly.pdbx_strand_id
1 'polypeptide(L)'
;MRKFIIAAVLLAVLPTGNVQACVSEGPTHNKYMFSVFRRDAMDGPAYLADINQYWIDYCKGRIAADDYDRTGYTFYNNHRSEVLKVAQAKGDQAMAAYLKLLNRYIDVCDLFTVDRWSYPTKEQLATRKQKALAILNAAKAYRGTQLRQQYTLLQMRANMILGYDLANANLWNQQGKRFGKSCWREAMQNIYARTLYKSGKRLEACDQYALTNDMNSIKRVMGNYRNLAGIKSVYAQNPNSPALNYLVQDFVNNVQETLDQKPKNSDDCEWLNEIDAKCIFRNEALAFVEFAKTVAKQGKSATPCLWWTAAGMTDYLLGNQQQAMEETEQALNAAGTQRMSDNARAIRLLVTTRSARLDDAYTTYLLGEMRWLDGMIKAERSTMAYDNHYTDVKDRMVHKGLEPLFSKAGKPYMALALCDMMRQEESAYYAMAYKREEQKGYSKYQYMRHSPWDEVFCQMDSMKTDQLVGYYRFVTSTPNNALERYTVARAFKDDQYFNDLIGTKYMAEGAFAKAIPYLEKLSTEFMSNQPISIYEAQTNYDVVRWFKRQPIHYNSNEYYSPDNEYHEVTTNKKLEFCKEMMRLQSQYALTRQGQPLEELSYQLAVRYFQASCYGDCWWITHHYKSVSDSARSWELDYAKQAIEHLNLCKHSQDEQMRYRTLYALAFVHAYIPGNSWMSITYDKDWNEVMNYRPESAQYKALAELNDYATNHPERIDEYARRCDVLQRFQAMNHQP
;
A
#
# COMPACT_ATOMS: atom_id res chain seq x y z
N MET A 1 5.68 37.62 21.57
CA MET A 1 6.91 37.00 21.03
C MET A 1 7.34 35.70 21.72
N ARG A 2 7.17 35.52 23.06
CA ARG A 2 7.58 34.25 23.73
C ARG A 2 6.71 33.00 23.41
N LYS A 3 5.49 33.13 22.97
CA LYS A 3 4.61 32.00 22.61
C LYS A 3 4.83 31.45 21.20
N PHE A 4 5.44 32.23 20.31
CA PHE A 4 5.80 31.74 18.95
C PHE A 4 7.11 30.97 18.91
N ILE A 5 8.01 31.18 19.87
CA ILE A 5 9.29 30.50 19.96
C ILE A 5 9.08 29.06 20.50
N ILE A 6 8.08 28.83 21.36
CA ILE A 6 7.80 27.48 21.90
C ILE A 6 7.15 26.59 20.82
N ALA A 7 6.35 27.12 19.91
CA ALA A 7 5.78 26.35 18.78
C ALA A 7 6.84 25.97 17.74
N ALA A 8 7.86 26.83 17.52
CA ALA A 8 8.95 26.52 16.60
C ALA A 8 9.95 25.48 17.17
N VAL A 9 10.14 25.44 18.50
CA VAL A 9 11.03 24.47 19.16
C VAL A 9 10.40 23.09 19.28
N LEU A 10 9.07 22.98 19.36
CA LEU A 10 8.37 21.67 19.35
C LEU A 10 8.33 21.01 17.97
N LEU A 11 8.53 21.76 16.89
CA LEU A 11 8.66 21.21 15.52
C LEU A 11 10.08 20.71 15.19
N ALA A 12 11.09 21.05 16.00
CA ALA A 12 12.49 20.70 15.73
C ALA A 12 13.02 19.47 16.49
N VAL A 13 12.17 18.77 17.24
CA VAL A 13 12.56 17.58 18.04
C VAL A 13 11.79 16.33 17.61
N LEU A 14 11.30 16.29 16.37
CA LEU A 14 10.84 15.03 15.80
C LEU A 14 12.05 14.29 15.21
N PRO A 15 12.25 13.01 15.57
CA PRO A 15 13.26 12.20 14.92
C PRO A 15 12.99 12.20 13.41
N THR A 16 14.05 12.28 12.62
CA THR A 16 14.01 12.16 11.16
C THR A 16 13.57 10.76 10.75
N GLY A 17 12.33 10.40 11.05
CA GLY A 17 11.57 9.40 10.36
C GLY A 17 10.89 10.11 9.19
N ASN A 18 10.99 9.55 8.01
CA ASN A 18 10.45 10.01 6.75
C ASN A 18 9.22 10.92 6.94
N VAL A 19 9.39 12.21 6.74
CA VAL A 19 8.26 13.12 6.52
C VAL A 19 7.72 12.76 5.14
N GLN A 20 6.85 11.78 5.09
CA GLN A 20 5.91 11.67 3.98
C GLN A 20 5.05 12.91 4.05
N ALA A 21 5.26 13.80 3.08
CA ALA A 21 4.43 14.97 2.89
C ALA A 21 2.98 14.51 2.77
N CYS A 22 2.10 15.19 3.47
CA CYS A 22 0.67 15.03 3.55
C CYS A 22 -0.02 14.70 2.21
N VAL A 23 0.01 13.47 1.82
CA VAL A 23 -1.12 12.85 1.15
C VAL A 23 -1.86 12.17 2.31
N SER A 24 -3.08 12.59 2.59
CA SER A 24 -3.99 11.80 3.40
C SER A 24 -4.21 10.51 2.62
N GLU A 25 -3.37 9.51 2.85
CA GLU A 25 -3.76 8.15 2.52
C GLU A 25 -5.13 7.99 3.20
N GLY A 26 -6.12 7.63 2.40
CA GLY A 26 -7.41 7.26 2.97
C GLY A 26 -7.20 6.17 4.02
N PRO A 27 -8.16 5.92 4.90
CA PRO A 27 -8.00 5.00 6.01
C PRO A 27 -7.37 3.71 5.51
N THR A 28 -6.22 3.35 6.09
CA THR A 28 -5.53 2.11 5.75
C THR A 28 -6.52 0.96 5.90
N HIS A 29 -6.73 0.22 4.83
CA HIS A 29 -7.65 -0.90 4.84
C HIS A 29 -7.12 -1.96 5.81
N ASN A 30 -7.76 -2.11 6.97
CA ASN A 30 -7.40 -3.15 7.92
C ASN A 30 -7.87 -4.50 7.40
N LYS A 31 -6.92 -5.34 7.01
CA LYS A 31 -7.15 -6.69 6.48
C LYS A 31 -7.57 -7.67 7.57
N TYR A 32 -8.82 -7.53 8.04
CA TYR A 32 -9.36 -8.39 9.09
C TYR A 32 -9.87 -9.73 8.54
N MET A 33 -9.50 -10.81 9.23
CA MET A 33 -9.86 -12.18 8.82
C MET A 33 -11.21 -12.65 9.35
N PHE A 34 -11.72 -12.04 10.42
CA PHE A 34 -13.00 -12.41 10.99
C PHE A 34 -14.11 -11.49 10.46
N SER A 35 -15.03 -12.04 9.65
CA SER A 35 -16.09 -11.25 9.01
C SER A 35 -17.39 -12.06 8.91
N VAL A 36 -18.28 -11.82 9.85
CA VAL A 36 -19.65 -12.41 9.87
C VAL A 36 -20.69 -11.44 9.31
N PHE A 37 -20.29 -10.19 9.05
CA PHE A 37 -21.07 -9.23 8.31
C PHE A 37 -20.41 -8.98 6.94
N ARG A 38 -21.23 -8.73 5.93
CA ARG A 38 -20.72 -8.23 4.65
C ARG A 38 -20.13 -6.85 4.87
N ARG A 39 -18.89 -6.66 4.42
CA ARG A 39 -18.23 -5.36 4.44
C ARG A 39 -18.64 -4.62 3.18
N ASP A 40 -19.51 -3.62 3.31
CA ASP A 40 -19.70 -2.65 2.25
C ASP A 40 -18.51 -1.68 2.25
N ALA A 41 -18.08 -1.26 1.08
CA ALA A 41 -16.88 -0.44 0.88
C ALA A 41 -16.89 0.92 1.61
N MET A 42 -18.05 1.33 2.12
CA MET A 42 -18.25 2.53 2.93
C MET A 42 -18.95 2.11 4.21
N ASP A 43 -18.40 2.47 5.36
CA ASP A 43 -18.83 2.12 6.73
C ASP A 43 -20.25 2.56 7.11
N GLY A 44 -21.17 2.60 6.18
CA GLY A 44 -22.55 3.01 6.36
C GLY A 44 -23.53 1.84 6.52
N PRO A 45 -24.74 2.11 7.04
CA PRO A 45 -25.82 1.12 7.11
C PRO A 45 -26.18 0.59 5.70
N ALA A 46 -26.41 -0.72 5.57
CA ALA A 46 -26.67 -1.37 4.30
C ALA A 46 -27.80 -0.75 3.46
N TYR A 47 -28.84 -0.20 4.12
CA TYR A 47 -29.96 0.44 3.42
C TYR A 47 -29.56 1.71 2.63
N LEU A 48 -28.38 2.30 2.89
CA LEU A 48 -27.90 3.47 2.12
C LEU A 48 -27.58 3.07 0.66
N ALA A 49 -26.97 1.92 0.47
CA ALA A 49 -26.71 1.38 -0.86
C ALA A 49 -28.03 1.12 -1.62
N ASP A 50 -29.00 0.53 -0.93
CA ASP A 50 -30.32 0.23 -1.52
C ASP A 50 -31.10 1.49 -1.88
N ILE A 51 -31.05 2.55 -1.04
CA ILE A 51 -31.64 3.86 -1.37
C ILE A 51 -30.94 4.48 -2.57
N ASN A 52 -29.62 4.41 -2.63
CA ASN A 52 -28.83 4.91 -3.76
C ASN A 52 -29.23 4.18 -5.05
N GLN A 53 -29.29 2.85 -5.00
CA GLN A 53 -29.71 2.03 -6.14
C GLN A 53 -31.14 2.33 -6.58
N TYR A 54 -32.06 2.56 -5.65
CA TYR A 54 -33.42 2.99 -5.95
C TYR A 54 -33.44 4.27 -6.81
N TRP A 55 -32.62 5.26 -6.50
CA TRP A 55 -32.56 6.50 -7.28
C TRP A 55 -31.91 6.29 -8.65
N ILE A 56 -30.88 5.47 -8.75
CA ILE A 56 -30.25 5.08 -10.02
C ILE A 56 -31.30 4.40 -10.93
N ASP A 57 -32.04 3.43 -10.39
CA ASP A 57 -33.07 2.70 -11.13
C ASP A 57 -34.25 3.61 -11.54
N TYR A 58 -34.63 4.52 -10.66
CA TYR A 58 -35.69 5.51 -10.99
C TYR A 58 -35.28 6.40 -12.16
N CYS A 59 -34.02 6.73 -12.29
CA CYS A 59 -33.47 7.59 -13.35
C CYS A 59 -32.89 6.83 -14.55
N LYS A 60 -32.99 5.50 -14.58
CA LYS A 60 -32.40 4.66 -15.63
C LYS A 60 -32.77 5.12 -17.03
N GLY A 61 -31.74 5.22 -17.89
CA GLY A 61 -31.89 5.70 -19.28
C GLY A 61 -32.02 7.22 -19.43
N ARG A 62 -31.96 8.01 -18.35
CA ARG A 62 -32.04 9.48 -18.35
C ARG A 62 -30.87 10.16 -17.65
N ILE A 63 -30.33 9.56 -16.61
CA ILE A 63 -29.13 10.02 -15.92
C ILE A 63 -28.20 8.79 -15.81
N ALA A 64 -26.95 8.93 -16.25
CA ALA A 64 -25.93 7.91 -16.07
C ALA A 64 -25.32 8.05 -14.68
N ALA A 65 -25.24 6.95 -13.94
CA ALA A 65 -24.53 6.92 -12.68
C ALA A 65 -23.07 6.52 -12.94
N ASP A 66 -22.15 7.32 -12.50
CA ASP A 66 -20.72 6.97 -12.50
C ASP A 66 -20.35 6.07 -11.30
N ASP A 67 -19.09 5.71 -11.21
CA ASP A 67 -18.61 4.83 -10.16
C ASP A 67 -18.58 5.53 -8.80
N TYR A 68 -18.30 6.84 -8.76
CA TYR A 68 -18.33 7.63 -7.52
C TYR A 68 -19.76 7.73 -6.96
N ASP A 69 -20.75 7.92 -7.83
CA ASP A 69 -22.17 7.91 -7.46
C ASP A 69 -22.58 6.58 -6.82
N ARG A 70 -22.05 5.46 -7.35
CA ARG A 70 -22.41 4.11 -6.90
C ARG A 70 -21.80 3.76 -5.56
N THR A 71 -20.51 4.01 -5.42
CA THR A 71 -19.74 3.62 -4.22
C THR A 71 -19.85 4.63 -3.09
N GLY A 72 -19.92 5.92 -3.40
CA GLY A 72 -20.15 6.99 -2.43
C GLY A 72 -21.59 7.10 -1.94
N TYR A 73 -22.53 6.34 -2.53
CA TYR A 73 -23.97 6.44 -2.29
C TYR A 73 -24.46 7.87 -2.46
N THR A 74 -23.93 8.58 -3.44
CA THR A 74 -24.08 10.04 -3.61
C THR A 74 -24.96 10.43 -4.77
N PHE A 75 -25.44 9.48 -5.58
CA PHE A 75 -26.20 9.73 -6.80
C PHE A 75 -27.30 10.77 -6.63
N TYR A 76 -28.16 10.61 -5.62
CA TYR A 76 -29.25 11.58 -5.40
C TYR A 76 -28.70 12.97 -5.04
N ASN A 77 -27.68 13.05 -4.19
CA ASN A 77 -27.12 14.33 -3.76
C ASN A 77 -26.44 15.07 -4.92
N ASN A 78 -25.76 14.34 -5.81
CA ASN A 78 -25.07 14.91 -6.97
C ASN A 78 -26.05 15.36 -8.04
N HIS A 79 -27.20 14.68 -8.18
CA HIS A 79 -28.17 14.87 -9.28
C HIS A 79 -29.56 15.36 -8.83
N ARG A 80 -29.67 16.01 -7.64
CA ARG A 80 -30.96 16.41 -7.03
C ARG A 80 -31.93 17.13 -7.98
N SER A 81 -31.41 18.11 -8.73
CA SER A 81 -32.22 18.89 -9.67
C SER A 81 -32.63 18.08 -10.91
N GLU A 82 -31.75 17.20 -11.36
CA GLU A 82 -31.98 16.36 -12.55
C GLU A 82 -32.97 15.26 -12.23
N VAL A 83 -32.87 14.61 -11.05
CA VAL A 83 -33.85 13.62 -10.58
C VAL A 83 -35.26 14.23 -10.51
N LEU A 84 -35.39 15.48 -10.05
CA LEU A 84 -36.67 16.20 -10.05
C LEU A 84 -37.17 16.44 -11.46
N LYS A 85 -36.32 16.84 -12.42
CA LYS A 85 -36.69 16.99 -13.84
C LYS A 85 -37.13 15.65 -14.44
N VAL A 86 -36.47 14.54 -14.07
CA VAL A 86 -36.89 13.20 -14.52
C VAL A 86 -38.30 12.87 -14.04
N ALA A 87 -38.64 13.14 -12.76
CA ALA A 87 -39.95 12.91 -12.22
C ALA A 87 -41.04 13.75 -12.96
N GLN A 88 -40.72 15.02 -13.23
CA GLN A 88 -41.62 15.92 -14.02
C GLN A 88 -41.81 15.41 -15.44
N ALA A 89 -40.74 15.00 -16.13
CA ALA A 89 -40.79 14.48 -17.49
C ALA A 89 -41.52 13.13 -17.60
N LYS A 90 -41.56 12.34 -16.50
CA LYS A 90 -42.35 11.11 -16.37
C LYS A 90 -43.86 11.39 -16.06
N GLY A 91 -44.21 12.62 -15.77
CA GLY A 91 -45.56 12.97 -15.31
C GLY A 91 -45.86 12.48 -13.88
N ASP A 92 -44.83 12.05 -13.13
CA ASP A 92 -44.95 11.54 -11.75
C ASP A 92 -45.08 12.70 -10.74
N GLN A 93 -46.27 13.26 -10.67
CA GLN A 93 -46.53 14.41 -9.80
C GLN A 93 -46.32 14.11 -8.32
N ALA A 94 -46.65 12.88 -7.89
CA ALA A 94 -46.45 12.47 -6.48
C ALA A 94 -44.96 12.43 -6.12
N MET A 95 -44.13 11.85 -6.97
CA MET A 95 -42.69 11.83 -6.79
C MET A 95 -42.09 13.25 -6.87
N ALA A 96 -42.52 14.06 -7.85
CA ALA A 96 -42.01 15.43 -7.97
C ALA A 96 -42.35 16.28 -6.74
N ALA A 97 -43.55 16.11 -6.13
CA ALA A 97 -43.89 16.76 -4.85
C ALA A 97 -43.01 16.28 -3.67
N TYR A 98 -42.81 14.98 -3.60
CA TYR A 98 -41.90 14.40 -2.58
C TYR A 98 -40.46 14.91 -2.72
N LEU A 99 -39.90 14.90 -3.93
CA LEU A 99 -38.53 15.37 -4.22
C LEU A 99 -38.34 16.84 -3.87
N LYS A 100 -39.33 17.72 -4.14
CA LYS A 100 -39.26 19.12 -3.70
C LYS A 100 -39.18 19.25 -2.18
N LEU A 101 -39.88 18.39 -1.45
CA LEU A 101 -39.83 18.38 0.02
C LEU A 101 -38.54 17.76 0.55
N LEU A 102 -38.06 16.70 -0.08
CA LEU A 102 -36.78 16.04 0.27
C LEU A 102 -35.61 17.00 0.03
N ASN A 103 -35.58 17.74 -1.08
CA ASN A 103 -34.56 18.76 -1.34
C ASN A 103 -34.53 19.84 -0.25
N ARG A 104 -35.71 20.33 0.18
CA ARG A 104 -35.79 21.27 1.31
C ARG A 104 -35.23 20.67 2.60
N TYR A 105 -35.45 19.38 2.85
CA TYR A 105 -34.88 18.69 4.01
C TYR A 105 -33.35 18.65 3.93
N ILE A 106 -32.77 18.31 2.78
CA ILE A 106 -31.33 18.28 2.56
C ILE A 106 -30.74 19.68 2.78
N ASP A 107 -31.37 20.73 2.20
CA ASP A 107 -30.94 22.11 2.39
C ASP A 107 -30.94 22.52 3.88
N VAL A 108 -31.87 22.00 4.67
CA VAL A 108 -31.89 22.22 6.14
C VAL A 108 -30.76 21.48 6.85
N CYS A 109 -30.37 20.30 6.35
CA CYS A 109 -29.22 19.57 6.88
C CYS A 109 -27.90 20.30 6.57
N ASP A 110 -27.81 20.91 5.39
CA ASP A 110 -26.59 21.56 4.89
C ASP A 110 -26.38 22.97 5.46
N LEU A 111 -27.35 23.56 6.16
CA LEU A 111 -27.28 24.93 6.69
C LEU A 111 -26.03 25.23 7.54
N PHE A 112 -25.37 24.24 8.12
CA PHE A 112 -24.20 24.40 8.99
C PHE A 112 -22.97 23.63 8.53
N THR A 113 -22.97 23.12 7.30
CA THR A 113 -21.82 22.37 6.77
C THR A 113 -20.75 23.26 6.18
N VAL A 114 -21.06 24.52 5.91
CA VAL A 114 -20.17 25.46 5.20
C VAL A 114 -18.99 25.94 6.06
N ASP A 115 -19.17 26.01 7.37
CA ASP A 115 -18.09 26.36 8.29
C ASP A 115 -18.10 25.43 9.51
N ARG A 116 -17.20 24.46 9.52
CA ARG A 116 -17.04 23.49 10.61
C ARG A 116 -16.38 24.07 11.86
N TRP A 117 -15.81 25.26 11.75
CA TRP A 117 -15.07 25.89 12.85
C TRP A 117 -15.91 26.88 13.64
N SER A 118 -17.09 27.26 13.13
CA SER A 118 -18.01 28.20 13.79
C SER A 118 -19.22 27.49 14.39
N TYR A 119 -19.52 27.80 15.62
CA TYR A 119 -20.77 27.35 16.23
C TYR A 119 -21.96 28.11 15.63
N PRO A 120 -23.09 27.45 15.31
CA PRO A 120 -24.27 28.12 14.74
C PRO A 120 -24.86 29.11 15.75
N THR A 121 -25.29 30.28 15.24
CA THR A 121 -25.94 31.30 16.06
C THR A 121 -27.34 30.86 16.49
N LYS A 122 -27.91 31.56 17.48
CA LYS A 122 -29.29 31.29 17.92
C LYS A 122 -30.32 31.48 16.81
N GLU A 123 -30.11 32.49 15.95
CA GLU A 123 -30.95 32.81 14.80
C GLU A 123 -30.88 31.71 13.73
N GLN A 124 -29.69 31.20 13.47
CA GLN A 124 -29.49 30.08 12.55
C GLN A 124 -30.18 28.82 13.06
N LEU A 125 -30.04 28.50 14.35
CA LEU A 125 -30.73 27.36 14.98
C LEU A 125 -32.25 27.53 14.95
N ALA A 126 -32.79 28.75 15.18
CA ALA A 126 -34.20 29.03 15.09
C ALA A 126 -34.73 28.87 13.66
N THR A 127 -34.00 29.39 12.66
CA THR A 127 -34.30 29.22 11.23
C THR A 127 -34.34 27.74 10.84
N ARG A 128 -33.35 26.95 11.26
CA ARG A 128 -33.32 25.50 11.03
C ARG A 128 -34.52 24.81 11.62
N LYS A 129 -34.87 25.13 12.87
CA LYS A 129 -36.04 24.58 13.56
C LYS A 129 -37.35 24.92 12.83
N GLN A 130 -37.53 26.16 12.40
CA GLN A 130 -38.70 26.62 11.64
C GLN A 130 -38.83 25.87 10.31
N LYS A 131 -37.77 25.77 9.54
CA LYS A 131 -37.76 25.04 8.26
C LYS A 131 -38.04 23.54 8.48
N ALA A 132 -37.45 22.90 9.48
CA ALA A 132 -37.71 21.50 9.83
C ALA A 132 -39.17 21.27 10.23
N LEU A 133 -39.80 22.20 10.97
CA LEU A 133 -41.22 22.12 11.35
C LEU A 133 -42.13 22.22 10.12
N ALA A 134 -41.82 23.10 9.18
CA ALA A 134 -42.56 23.20 7.92
C ALA A 134 -42.49 21.90 7.10
N ILE A 135 -41.32 21.27 7.04
CA ILE A 135 -41.14 19.96 6.38
C ILE A 135 -41.95 18.88 7.09
N LEU A 136 -41.91 18.83 8.42
CA LEU A 136 -42.66 17.88 9.23
C LEU A 136 -44.17 18.01 8.95
N ASN A 137 -44.71 19.23 8.94
CA ASN A 137 -46.13 19.47 8.73
C ASN A 137 -46.55 19.07 7.29
N ALA A 138 -45.72 19.41 6.29
CA ALA A 138 -45.99 19.00 4.90
C ALA A 138 -45.95 17.47 4.75
N ALA A 139 -44.99 16.80 5.37
CA ALA A 139 -44.90 15.34 5.34
C ALA A 139 -46.06 14.66 6.07
N LYS A 140 -46.56 15.22 7.19
CA LYS A 140 -47.75 14.74 7.89
C LYS A 140 -49.05 14.93 7.09
N ALA A 141 -49.11 15.93 6.23
CA ALA A 141 -50.27 16.20 5.40
C ALA A 141 -50.47 15.19 4.25
N TYR A 142 -49.46 14.41 3.90
CA TYR A 142 -49.53 13.40 2.83
C TYR A 142 -50.57 12.31 3.19
N ARG A 143 -51.51 12.04 2.24
CA ARG A 143 -52.58 11.04 2.40
C ARG A 143 -52.48 9.90 1.37
N GLY A 144 -51.55 10.01 0.39
CA GLY A 144 -51.37 8.98 -0.63
C GLY A 144 -50.81 7.68 -0.06
N THR A 145 -50.93 6.62 -0.84
CA THR A 145 -50.41 5.29 -0.48
C THR A 145 -49.06 4.99 -1.11
N GLN A 146 -48.81 5.51 -2.31
CA GLN A 146 -47.66 5.18 -3.17
C GLN A 146 -46.32 5.50 -2.52
N LEU A 147 -46.14 6.67 -1.89
CA LEU A 147 -44.89 7.13 -1.26
C LEU A 147 -45.01 7.20 0.27
N ARG A 148 -45.88 6.37 0.87
CA ARG A 148 -46.19 6.43 2.28
C ARG A 148 -44.94 6.15 3.16
N GLN A 149 -44.09 5.22 2.74
CA GLN A 149 -42.85 4.93 3.48
C GLN A 149 -41.87 6.11 3.42
N GLN A 150 -41.67 6.69 2.25
CA GLN A 150 -40.79 7.84 2.03
C GLN A 150 -41.24 9.06 2.85
N TYR A 151 -42.54 9.38 2.84
CA TYR A 151 -43.07 10.48 3.65
C TYR A 151 -42.98 10.19 5.16
N THR A 152 -43.20 8.94 5.61
CA THR A 152 -43.03 8.56 7.02
C THR A 152 -41.57 8.69 7.45
N LEU A 153 -40.64 8.25 6.63
CA LEU A 153 -39.20 8.44 6.88
C LEU A 153 -38.85 9.93 6.97
N LEU A 154 -39.39 10.75 6.09
CA LEU A 154 -39.14 12.20 6.09
C LEU A 154 -39.71 12.87 7.36
N GLN A 155 -40.88 12.41 7.86
CA GLN A 155 -41.36 12.83 9.17
C GLN A 155 -40.40 12.48 10.30
N MET A 156 -39.86 11.23 10.30
CA MET A 156 -38.91 10.81 11.32
C MET A 156 -37.59 11.60 11.22
N ARG A 157 -37.12 11.89 10.05
CA ARG A 157 -35.93 12.73 9.80
C ARG A 157 -36.12 14.17 10.29
N ALA A 158 -37.27 14.77 10.02
CA ALA A 158 -37.60 16.11 10.52
C ALA A 158 -37.73 16.13 12.05
N ASN A 159 -38.36 15.11 12.64
CA ASN A 159 -38.42 14.94 14.10
C ASN A 159 -37.03 14.84 14.75
N MET A 160 -36.06 14.19 14.09
CA MET A 160 -34.66 14.14 14.57
C MET A 160 -34.06 15.53 14.70
N ILE A 161 -34.23 16.40 13.69
CA ILE A 161 -33.75 17.78 13.73
C ILE A 161 -34.41 18.57 14.87
N LEU A 162 -35.70 18.31 15.10
CA LEU A 162 -36.50 18.98 16.12
C LEU A 162 -36.30 18.42 17.55
N GLY A 163 -35.61 17.28 17.69
CA GLY A 163 -35.42 16.59 18.97
C GLY A 163 -36.69 15.85 19.46
N TYR A 164 -37.63 15.52 18.56
CA TYR A 164 -38.89 14.86 18.90
C TYR A 164 -38.74 13.32 18.91
N ASP A 165 -37.85 12.81 19.77
CA ASP A 165 -37.50 11.39 19.80
C ASP A 165 -38.70 10.49 20.12
N LEU A 166 -39.57 10.89 21.08
CA LEU A 166 -40.81 10.14 21.41
C LEU A 166 -41.78 10.05 20.19
N ALA A 167 -41.89 11.10 19.40
CA ALA A 167 -42.69 11.05 18.19
C ALA A 167 -42.16 10.02 17.19
N ASN A 168 -40.84 9.85 17.10
CA ASN A 168 -40.21 8.82 16.25
C ASN A 168 -40.47 7.40 16.78
N ALA A 169 -40.42 7.20 18.10
CA ALA A 169 -40.81 5.93 18.73
C ALA A 169 -42.27 5.57 18.41
N ASN A 170 -43.17 6.52 18.53
CA ASN A 170 -44.59 6.34 18.22
C ASN A 170 -44.82 6.03 16.72
N LEU A 171 -44.18 6.78 15.81
CA LEU A 171 -44.27 6.52 14.34
C LEU A 171 -43.76 5.12 14.01
N TRP A 172 -42.63 4.70 14.55
CA TRP A 172 -42.12 3.36 14.33
C TRP A 172 -43.13 2.31 14.85
N ASN A 173 -43.60 2.42 16.07
CA ASN A 173 -44.48 1.43 16.67
C ASN A 173 -45.86 1.35 16.01
N GLN A 174 -46.40 2.47 15.56
CA GLN A 174 -47.71 2.55 14.95
C GLN A 174 -47.69 2.22 13.46
N GLN A 175 -46.64 2.61 12.72
CA GLN A 175 -46.57 2.52 11.27
C GLN A 175 -45.32 1.82 10.76
N GLY A 176 -44.11 2.30 11.13
CA GLY A 176 -42.83 1.88 10.54
C GLY A 176 -42.61 0.37 10.56
N LYS A 177 -42.82 -0.28 11.72
CA LYS A 177 -42.63 -1.72 11.87
C LYS A 177 -43.62 -2.58 11.08
N ARG A 178 -44.74 -2.00 10.64
CA ARG A 178 -45.76 -2.71 9.86
C ARG A 178 -45.56 -2.62 8.34
N PHE A 179 -44.66 -1.76 7.89
CA PHE A 179 -44.30 -1.73 6.47
C PHE A 179 -43.57 -3.00 6.05
N GLY A 180 -43.76 -3.40 4.80
CA GLY A 180 -42.99 -4.48 4.20
C GLY A 180 -41.50 -4.17 4.18
N LYS A 181 -40.68 -5.20 4.04
CA LYS A 181 -39.20 -5.07 3.97
C LYS A 181 -38.82 -4.12 2.82
N SER A 182 -38.05 -3.09 3.12
CA SER A 182 -37.55 -2.09 2.17
C SER A 182 -36.42 -1.25 2.82
N CYS A 183 -35.59 -0.62 1.99
CA CYS A 183 -34.58 0.33 2.45
C CYS A 183 -35.17 1.50 3.25
N TRP A 184 -36.38 1.94 2.91
CA TRP A 184 -37.10 3.00 3.66
C TRP A 184 -37.46 2.56 5.07
N ARG A 185 -37.95 1.32 5.22
CA ARG A 185 -38.28 0.75 6.52
C ARG A 185 -37.02 0.55 7.38
N GLU A 186 -35.95 0.08 6.78
CA GLU A 186 -34.66 -0.08 7.47
C GLU A 186 -34.09 1.27 7.94
N ALA A 187 -34.18 2.31 7.11
CA ALA A 187 -33.81 3.67 7.51
C ALA A 187 -34.66 4.19 8.68
N MET A 188 -35.97 3.89 8.70
CA MET A 188 -36.84 4.22 9.86
C MET A 188 -36.44 3.43 11.11
N GLN A 189 -36.09 2.16 10.97
CA GLN A 189 -35.61 1.30 12.05
C GLN A 189 -34.32 1.83 12.68
N ASN A 190 -33.42 2.32 11.85
CA ASN A 190 -32.18 2.94 12.31
C ASN A 190 -32.44 4.24 13.11
N ILE A 191 -33.37 5.08 12.66
CA ILE A 191 -33.81 6.25 13.44
C ILE A 191 -34.47 5.84 14.75
N TYR A 192 -35.26 4.77 14.74
CA TYR A 192 -35.84 4.22 15.98
C TYR A 192 -34.76 3.74 16.96
N ALA A 193 -33.71 3.09 16.46
CA ALA A 193 -32.56 2.70 17.28
C ALA A 193 -31.93 3.91 18.01
N ARG A 194 -31.75 5.03 17.30
CA ARG A 194 -31.28 6.27 17.94
C ARG A 194 -32.22 6.76 19.03
N THR A 195 -33.52 6.62 18.84
CA THR A 195 -34.52 6.98 19.84
C THR A 195 -34.39 6.12 21.11
N LEU A 196 -34.20 4.81 20.96
CA LEU A 196 -33.92 3.90 22.06
C LEU A 196 -32.66 4.32 22.84
N TYR A 197 -31.58 4.61 22.12
CA TYR A 197 -30.34 5.10 22.75
C TYR A 197 -30.55 6.37 23.57
N LYS A 198 -31.28 7.35 23.00
CA LYS A 198 -31.62 8.61 23.69
C LYS A 198 -32.48 8.42 24.92
N SER A 199 -33.28 7.36 24.98
CA SER A 199 -34.09 6.98 26.15
C SER A 199 -33.37 6.03 27.13
N GLY A 200 -32.05 5.85 26.97
CA GLY A 200 -31.25 5.03 27.88
C GLY A 200 -31.29 3.52 27.59
N LYS A 201 -32.03 3.09 26.59
CA LYS A 201 -32.17 1.68 26.20
C LYS A 201 -31.02 1.24 25.23
N ARG A 202 -29.80 1.26 25.78
CA ARG A 202 -28.56 1.05 25.03
C ARG A 202 -28.56 -0.28 24.24
N LEU A 203 -28.86 -1.40 24.90
CA LEU A 203 -28.74 -2.73 24.28
C LEU A 203 -29.84 -2.95 23.26
N GLU A 204 -31.09 -2.52 23.53
CA GLU A 204 -32.15 -2.57 22.53
C GLU A 204 -31.78 -1.72 21.31
N ALA A 205 -31.13 -0.57 21.49
CA ALA A 205 -30.61 0.24 20.38
C ALA A 205 -29.56 -0.49 19.55
N CYS A 206 -28.60 -1.16 20.21
CA CYS A 206 -27.58 -1.95 19.50
C CYS A 206 -28.19 -3.08 18.69
N ASP A 207 -29.20 -3.78 19.20
CA ASP A 207 -29.91 -4.81 18.46
C ASP A 207 -30.58 -4.25 17.19
N GLN A 208 -31.21 -3.08 17.28
CA GLN A 208 -31.81 -2.43 16.11
C GLN A 208 -30.74 -1.95 15.11
N TYR A 209 -29.62 -1.40 15.56
CA TYR A 209 -28.49 -1.04 14.69
C TYR A 209 -27.88 -2.27 14.02
N ALA A 210 -27.72 -3.37 14.73
CA ALA A 210 -27.22 -4.62 14.16
C ALA A 210 -28.13 -5.16 13.05
N LEU A 211 -29.46 -5.08 13.25
CA LEU A 211 -30.44 -5.48 12.23
C LEU A 211 -30.41 -4.62 10.97
N THR A 212 -29.85 -3.41 11.02
CA THR A 212 -29.65 -2.51 9.90
C THR A 212 -28.19 -2.42 9.43
N ASN A 213 -27.32 -3.28 9.95
CA ASN A 213 -25.85 -3.31 9.69
C ASN A 213 -25.14 -1.96 9.98
N ASP A 214 -25.64 -1.18 10.93
CA ASP A 214 -25.01 0.09 11.34
C ASP A 214 -23.97 -0.14 12.43
N MET A 215 -22.79 -0.57 12.01
CA MET A 215 -21.67 -0.89 12.90
C MET A 215 -21.10 0.33 13.59
N ASN A 216 -21.06 1.47 12.91
CA ASN A 216 -20.55 2.72 13.47
C ASN A 216 -21.41 3.21 14.65
N SER A 217 -22.74 3.06 14.55
CA SER A 217 -23.63 3.39 15.66
C SER A 217 -23.46 2.43 16.82
N ILE A 218 -23.25 1.13 16.58
CA ILE A 218 -22.96 0.16 17.66
C ILE A 218 -21.65 0.53 18.36
N LYS A 219 -20.58 0.82 17.63
CA LYS A 219 -19.29 1.27 18.19
C LYS A 219 -19.48 2.46 19.14
N ARG A 220 -20.19 3.48 18.69
CA ARG A 220 -20.47 4.68 19.49
C ARG A 220 -21.29 4.39 20.73
N VAL A 221 -22.33 3.56 20.62
CA VAL A 221 -23.21 3.21 21.74
C VAL A 221 -22.49 2.35 22.78
N MET A 222 -21.71 1.38 22.33
CA MET A 222 -20.97 0.46 23.21
C MET A 222 -19.70 1.10 23.78
N GLY A 223 -19.00 1.95 23.03
CA GLY A 223 -17.83 2.68 23.52
C GLY A 223 -16.84 1.79 24.29
N ASN A 224 -16.67 2.06 25.58
CA ASN A 224 -15.76 1.30 26.45
C ASN A 224 -16.17 -0.16 26.71
N TYR A 225 -17.41 -0.54 26.40
CA TYR A 225 -17.90 -1.92 26.56
C TYR A 225 -17.63 -2.83 25.34
N ARG A 226 -16.81 -2.41 24.41
CA ARG A 226 -16.31 -3.23 23.28
C ARG A 226 -15.17 -4.14 23.75
N ASN A 227 -15.40 -4.88 24.83
CA ASN A 227 -14.46 -5.81 25.47
C ASN A 227 -15.22 -7.07 25.92
N LEU A 228 -14.50 -8.03 26.50
CA LEU A 228 -15.10 -9.28 26.97
C LEU A 228 -16.22 -9.05 28.01
N ALA A 229 -16.08 -8.08 28.90
CA ALA A 229 -17.12 -7.78 29.90
C ALA A 229 -18.41 -7.28 29.23
N GLY A 230 -18.30 -6.47 28.18
CA GLY A 230 -19.44 -6.01 27.39
C GLY A 230 -20.13 -7.16 26.66
N ILE A 231 -19.36 -8.05 26.02
CA ILE A 231 -19.89 -9.25 25.35
C ILE A 231 -20.64 -10.13 26.34
N LYS A 232 -20.07 -10.42 27.54
CA LYS A 232 -20.71 -11.20 28.58
C LYS A 232 -22.01 -10.56 29.06
N SER A 233 -22.03 -9.25 29.20
CA SER A 233 -23.23 -8.50 29.65
C SER A 233 -24.37 -8.61 28.62
N VAL A 234 -24.07 -8.45 27.31
CA VAL A 234 -25.07 -8.59 26.26
C VAL A 234 -25.58 -10.04 26.18
N TYR A 235 -24.66 -11.01 26.21
CA TYR A 235 -25.02 -12.43 26.20
C TYR A 235 -25.90 -12.85 27.38
N ALA A 236 -25.59 -12.36 28.58
CA ALA A 236 -26.38 -12.67 29.79
C ALA A 236 -27.83 -12.14 29.71
N GLN A 237 -28.06 -11.01 29.02
CA GLN A 237 -29.40 -10.47 28.82
C GLN A 237 -30.16 -11.17 27.69
N ASN A 238 -29.46 -11.42 26.56
CA ASN A 238 -30.02 -12.10 25.40
C ASN A 238 -28.95 -12.90 24.68
N PRO A 239 -28.89 -14.24 24.84
CA PRO A 239 -27.93 -15.09 24.14
C PRO A 239 -28.00 -15.03 22.60
N ASN A 240 -29.13 -14.53 22.07
CA ASN A 240 -29.39 -14.40 20.64
C ASN A 240 -29.50 -12.92 20.19
N SER A 241 -28.92 -11.99 20.95
CA SER A 241 -28.83 -10.58 20.55
C SER A 241 -28.10 -10.45 19.21
N PRO A 242 -28.69 -9.79 18.19
CA PRO A 242 -28.01 -9.50 16.93
C PRO A 242 -26.72 -8.70 17.10
N ALA A 243 -26.64 -7.89 18.17
CA ALA A 243 -25.44 -7.10 18.47
C ALA A 243 -24.23 -7.96 18.85
N LEU A 244 -24.42 -9.20 19.33
CA LEU A 244 -23.34 -10.14 19.64
C LEU A 244 -22.50 -10.48 18.41
N ASN A 245 -23.13 -10.63 17.25
CA ASN A 245 -22.39 -10.92 16.00
C ASN A 245 -21.36 -9.81 15.72
N TYR A 246 -21.78 -8.56 15.88
CA TYR A 246 -20.89 -7.42 15.70
C TYR A 246 -19.80 -7.36 16.78
N LEU A 247 -20.18 -7.48 18.06
CA LEU A 247 -19.24 -7.37 19.18
C LEU A 247 -18.19 -8.46 19.17
N VAL A 248 -18.55 -9.67 18.77
CA VAL A 248 -17.61 -10.79 18.60
C VAL A 248 -16.65 -10.52 17.43
N GLN A 249 -17.18 -10.04 16.30
CA GLN A 249 -16.34 -9.67 15.16
C GLN A 249 -15.36 -8.55 15.53
N ASP A 250 -15.85 -7.48 16.14
CA ASP A 250 -15.03 -6.35 16.59
C ASP A 250 -13.94 -6.81 17.57
N PHE A 251 -14.29 -7.66 18.54
CA PHE A 251 -13.35 -8.19 19.52
C PHE A 251 -12.23 -9.01 18.87
N VAL A 252 -12.57 -9.98 18.01
CA VAL A 252 -11.58 -10.85 17.35
C VAL A 252 -10.67 -10.04 16.42
N ASN A 253 -11.22 -9.07 15.71
CA ASN A 253 -10.44 -8.18 14.85
C ASN A 253 -9.52 -7.26 15.66
N ASN A 254 -9.94 -6.77 16.82
CA ASN A 254 -9.06 -6.02 17.74
C ASN A 254 -7.95 -6.91 18.34
N VAL A 255 -8.22 -8.20 18.60
CA VAL A 255 -7.18 -9.17 19.00
C VAL A 255 -6.17 -9.32 17.85
N GLN A 256 -6.65 -9.49 16.61
CA GLN A 256 -5.76 -9.59 15.44
C GLN A 256 -4.87 -8.37 15.34
N GLU A 257 -5.42 -7.17 15.39
CA GLU A 257 -4.68 -5.93 15.26
C GLU A 257 -3.65 -5.77 16.38
N THR A 258 -4.06 -6.01 17.63
CA THR A 258 -3.16 -5.94 18.79
C THR A 258 -1.96 -6.87 18.65
N LEU A 259 -2.17 -8.11 18.19
CA LEU A 259 -1.10 -9.10 18.03
C LEU A 259 -0.24 -8.86 16.79
N ASP A 260 -0.80 -8.33 15.72
CA ASP A 260 -0.06 -7.98 14.49
C ASP A 260 0.83 -6.74 14.73
N GLN A 261 0.35 -5.73 15.45
CA GLN A 261 1.07 -4.47 15.74
C GLN A 261 1.99 -4.56 16.97
N LYS A 262 1.70 -5.48 17.90
CA LYS A 262 2.51 -5.71 19.12
C LYS A 262 2.77 -4.45 19.94
N PRO A 263 1.74 -3.67 20.33
CA PRO A 263 1.93 -2.51 21.17
C PRO A 263 2.52 -2.91 22.53
N LYS A 264 3.36 -2.05 23.09
CA LYS A 264 4.03 -2.32 24.38
C LYS A 264 3.11 -2.08 25.57
N ASN A 265 2.23 -1.09 25.46
CA ASN A 265 1.29 -0.67 26.53
C ASN A 265 -0.02 -0.16 25.92
N SER A 266 -0.99 0.21 26.76
CA SER A 266 -2.29 0.73 26.31
C SER A 266 -2.21 2.05 25.56
N ASP A 267 -1.21 2.87 25.86
CA ASP A 267 -1.09 4.21 25.29
C ASP A 267 -0.61 4.11 23.81
N ASP A 268 0.17 3.08 23.50
CA ASP A 268 0.59 2.79 22.13
C ASP A 268 -0.58 2.34 21.24
N CYS A 269 -1.72 1.95 21.85
CA CYS A 269 -2.88 1.45 21.12
C CYS A 269 -3.71 2.54 20.43
N GLU A 270 -3.58 3.78 20.86
CA GLU A 270 -4.31 4.91 20.26
C GLU A 270 -3.92 5.16 18.80
N TRP A 271 -2.74 4.68 18.41
CA TRP A 271 -2.17 4.87 17.08
C TRP A 271 -2.25 3.65 16.16
N LEU A 272 -2.77 2.51 16.67
CA LEU A 272 -2.80 1.26 15.90
C LEU A 272 -3.81 1.29 14.76
N ASN A 273 -4.86 2.05 14.96
CA ASN A 273 -5.97 2.07 14.04
C ASN A 273 -6.67 3.42 14.17
N GLU A 274 -7.13 3.97 13.08
CA GLU A 274 -7.83 5.23 13.09
C GLU A 274 -9.03 5.21 14.05
N ILE A 275 -9.01 6.09 15.03
CA ILE A 275 -10.14 6.54 15.86
C ILE A 275 -10.80 5.46 16.75
N ASP A 276 -10.81 4.16 16.40
CA ASP A 276 -11.73 3.19 17.02
C ASP A 276 -11.10 1.87 17.50
N ALA A 277 -9.78 1.66 17.39
CA ALA A 277 -9.15 0.43 17.82
C ALA A 277 -9.19 0.26 19.35
N LYS A 278 -9.40 -0.97 19.77
CA LYS A 278 -9.23 -1.38 21.15
C LYS A 278 -8.15 -2.42 21.26
N CYS A 279 -7.14 -2.17 22.08
CA CYS A 279 -6.18 -3.19 22.43
C CYS A 279 -6.83 -4.30 23.24
N ILE A 280 -6.67 -5.53 22.76
CA ILE A 280 -7.06 -6.74 23.49
C ILE A 280 -5.80 -7.56 23.74
N PHE A 281 -5.32 -7.51 24.98
CA PHE A 281 -4.11 -8.21 25.38
C PHE A 281 -4.35 -9.70 25.60
N ARG A 282 -3.25 -10.47 25.63
CA ARG A 282 -3.24 -11.93 25.66
C ARG A 282 -4.18 -12.55 26.71
N ASN A 283 -4.19 -12.02 27.93
CA ASN A 283 -5.01 -12.59 29.03
C ASN A 283 -6.51 -12.47 28.77
N GLU A 284 -6.95 -11.32 28.22
CA GLU A 284 -8.35 -11.12 27.86
C GLU A 284 -8.75 -11.97 26.65
N ALA A 285 -7.84 -12.11 25.66
CA ALA A 285 -8.04 -12.98 24.51
C ALA A 285 -8.21 -14.45 24.94
N LEU A 286 -7.36 -14.95 25.83
CA LEU A 286 -7.49 -16.32 26.39
C LEU A 286 -8.81 -16.50 27.15
N ALA A 287 -9.19 -15.54 27.99
CA ALA A 287 -10.47 -15.57 28.72
C ALA A 287 -11.68 -15.52 27.78
N PHE A 288 -11.56 -14.85 26.63
CA PHE A 288 -12.57 -14.83 25.59
C PHE A 288 -12.71 -16.20 24.92
N VAL A 289 -11.61 -16.87 24.58
CA VAL A 289 -11.62 -18.23 23.99
C VAL A 289 -12.42 -19.20 24.88
N GLU A 290 -12.13 -19.23 26.19
CA GLU A 290 -12.84 -20.11 27.12
C GLU A 290 -14.34 -19.75 27.25
N PHE A 291 -14.65 -18.44 27.23
CA PHE A 291 -16.05 -18.00 27.22
C PHE A 291 -16.75 -18.40 25.91
N ALA A 292 -16.14 -18.18 24.75
CA ALA A 292 -16.71 -18.52 23.44
C ALA A 292 -16.99 -20.03 23.33
N LYS A 293 -16.04 -20.89 23.75
CA LYS A 293 -16.22 -22.37 23.83
C LYS A 293 -17.37 -22.76 24.73
N THR A 294 -17.50 -22.10 25.88
CA THR A 294 -18.58 -22.33 26.80
C THR A 294 -19.93 -22.00 26.18
N VAL A 295 -20.05 -20.82 25.55
CA VAL A 295 -21.27 -20.40 24.85
C VAL A 295 -21.65 -21.36 23.74
N ALA A 296 -20.68 -21.76 22.91
CA ALA A 296 -20.91 -22.68 21.80
C ALA A 296 -21.46 -24.06 22.25
N LYS A 297 -20.99 -24.55 23.41
CA LYS A 297 -21.40 -25.83 23.99
C LYS A 297 -22.75 -25.79 24.74
N GLN A 298 -23.16 -24.64 25.27
CA GLN A 298 -24.36 -24.54 26.14
C GLN A 298 -25.69 -24.68 25.37
N GLY A 299 -25.72 -24.59 24.06
CA GLY A 299 -26.93 -24.73 23.24
C GLY A 299 -27.94 -23.56 23.40
N LYS A 300 -27.56 -22.46 24.03
CA LYS A 300 -28.42 -21.26 24.21
C LYS A 300 -28.31 -20.28 23.03
N SER A 301 -27.18 -20.27 22.33
CA SER A 301 -26.97 -19.47 21.13
C SER A 301 -27.50 -20.20 19.91
N ALA A 302 -28.28 -19.53 19.07
CA ALA A 302 -28.72 -20.03 17.78
C ALA A 302 -27.58 -20.12 16.74
N THR A 303 -26.44 -19.51 17.03
CA THR A 303 -25.30 -19.42 16.12
C THR A 303 -23.98 -19.92 16.76
N PRO A 304 -23.91 -21.19 17.20
CA PRO A 304 -22.68 -21.74 17.78
C PRO A 304 -21.48 -21.67 16.82
N CYS A 305 -21.71 -21.65 15.51
CA CYS A 305 -20.68 -21.46 14.48
C CYS A 305 -19.88 -20.16 14.70
N LEU A 306 -20.56 -19.04 15.03
CA LEU A 306 -19.91 -17.78 15.36
C LEU A 306 -18.86 -17.92 16.47
N TRP A 307 -19.25 -18.58 17.56
CA TRP A 307 -18.46 -18.71 18.76
C TRP A 307 -17.27 -19.67 18.60
N TRP A 308 -17.49 -20.81 17.92
CA TRP A 308 -16.42 -21.73 17.59
C TRP A 308 -15.40 -21.11 16.64
N THR A 309 -15.87 -20.38 15.61
CA THR A 309 -14.97 -19.68 14.68
C THR A 309 -14.16 -18.59 15.39
N ALA A 310 -14.81 -17.83 16.29
CA ALA A 310 -14.14 -16.80 17.06
C ALA A 310 -13.08 -17.35 18.01
N ALA A 311 -13.36 -18.49 18.69
CA ALA A 311 -12.38 -19.19 19.50
C ALA A 311 -11.19 -19.66 18.63
N GLY A 312 -11.46 -20.36 17.53
CA GLY A 312 -10.43 -20.89 16.65
C GLY A 312 -9.56 -19.81 16.02
N MET A 313 -10.14 -18.68 15.59
CA MET A 313 -9.36 -17.56 15.07
C MET A 313 -8.49 -16.93 16.17
N THR A 314 -9.04 -16.76 17.39
CA THR A 314 -8.27 -16.20 18.49
C THR A 314 -7.11 -17.12 18.89
N ASP A 315 -7.33 -18.42 18.99
CA ASP A 315 -6.27 -19.39 19.28
C ASP A 315 -5.22 -19.48 18.16
N TYR A 316 -5.63 -19.36 16.89
CA TYR A 316 -4.69 -19.21 15.77
C TYR A 316 -3.78 -18.01 15.94
N LEU A 317 -4.34 -16.84 16.30
CA LEU A 317 -3.58 -15.61 16.54
C LEU A 317 -2.63 -15.74 17.73
N LEU A 318 -3.06 -16.43 18.78
CA LEU A 318 -2.25 -16.68 19.99
C LEU A 318 -1.16 -17.76 19.79
N GLY A 319 -1.17 -18.46 18.65
CA GLY A 319 -0.24 -19.55 18.34
C GLY A 319 -0.63 -20.91 18.87
N ASN A 320 -1.85 -21.09 19.40
CA ASN A 320 -2.38 -22.35 19.92
C ASN A 320 -2.94 -23.22 18.77
N GLN A 321 -2.03 -23.73 17.94
CA GLN A 321 -2.35 -24.33 16.65
C GLN A 321 -3.30 -25.53 16.73
N GLN A 322 -3.10 -26.44 17.70
CA GLN A 322 -3.94 -27.63 17.85
C GLN A 322 -5.37 -27.25 18.23
N GLN A 323 -5.55 -26.37 19.21
CA GLN A 323 -6.86 -25.87 19.62
C GLN A 323 -7.58 -25.17 18.49
N ALA A 324 -6.89 -24.31 17.73
CA ALA A 324 -7.45 -23.63 16.58
C ALA A 324 -7.94 -24.63 15.51
N MET A 325 -7.21 -25.73 15.30
CA MET A 325 -7.63 -26.81 14.38
C MET A 325 -8.92 -27.47 14.86
N GLU A 326 -9.00 -27.86 16.13
CA GLU A 326 -10.16 -28.51 16.73
C GLU A 326 -11.41 -27.61 16.72
N GLU A 327 -11.24 -26.34 17.10
CA GLU A 327 -12.32 -25.35 17.20
C GLU A 327 -12.89 -24.97 15.84
N THR A 328 -12.01 -24.78 14.83
CA THR A 328 -12.48 -24.51 13.47
C THR A 328 -13.17 -25.73 12.84
N GLU A 329 -12.80 -26.96 13.19
CA GLU A 329 -13.54 -28.17 12.80
C GLU A 329 -14.94 -28.20 13.42
N GLN A 330 -15.07 -27.86 14.71
CA GLN A 330 -16.37 -27.72 15.35
C GLN A 330 -17.23 -26.64 14.69
N ALA A 331 -16.59 -25.53 14.27
CA ALA A 331 -17.27 -24.40 13.62
C ALA A 331 -17.91 -24.82 12.29
N LEU A 332 -17.21 -25.63 11.47
CA LEU A 332 -17.72 -26.10 10.17
C LEU A 332 -18.98 -26.94 10.29
N ASN A 333 -19.15 -27.63 11.42
CA ASN A 333 -20.29 -28.53 11.69
C ASN A 333 -21.38 -27.84 12.54
N ALA A 334 -21.20 -26.60 12.95
CA ALA A 334 -22.09 -25.88 13.86
C ALA A 334 -23.12 -25.02 13.11
N ALA A 335 -24.30 -24.84 13.71
CA ALA A 335 -25.35 -24.01 13.15
C ALA A 335 -24.93 -22.51 13.12
N GLY A 336 -25.28 -21.82 12.03
CA GLY A 336 -25.00 -20.42 11.82
C GLY A 336 -25.61 -19.91 10.50
N THR A 337 -25.35 -18.64 10.16
CA THR A 337 -25.68 -18.12 8.85
C THR A 337 -24.71 -18.63 7.80
N GLN A 338 -25.07 -18.55 6.50
CA GLN A 338 -24.14 -18.89 5.42
C GLN A 338 -22.83 -18.10 5.52
N ARG A 339 -22.90 -16.80 5.82
CA ARG A 339 -21.71 -15.95 6.01
C ARG A 339 -20.81 -16.45 7.15
N MET A 340 -21.39 -16.91 8.25
CA MET A 340 -20.63 -17.51 9.37
C MET A 340 -19.94 -18.81 8.95
N SER A 341 -20.63 -19.66 8.20
CA SER A 341 -20.04 -20.91 7.68
C SER A 341 -18.92 -20.65 6.67
N ASP A 342 -19.09 -19.67 5.78
CA ASP A 342 -18.05 -19.26 4.83
C ASP A 342 -16.83 -18.64 5.57
N ASN A 343 -17.07 -17.85 6.62
CA ASN A 343 -15.99 -17.33 7.45
C ASN A 343 -15.28 -18.45 8.24
N ALA A 344 -16.02 -19.43 8.77
CA ALA A 344 -15.42 -20.59 9.43
C ALA A 344 -14.51 -21.38 8.48
N ARG A 345 -14.93 -21.58 7.22
CA ARG A 345 -14.12 -22.20 6.17
C ARG A 345 -12.85 -21.41 5.86
N ALA A 346 -12.97 -20.09 5.74
CA ALA A 346 -11.83 -19.19 5.52
C ALA A 346 -10.81 -19.24 6.68
N ILE A 347 -11.29 -19.17 7.92
CA ILE A 347 -10.42 -19.28 9.11
C ILE A 347 -9.77 -20.67 9.20
N ARG A 348 -10.53 -21.76 8.94
CA ARG A 348 -9.99 -23.12 8.90
C ARG A 348 -8.85 -23.24 7.89
N LEU A 349 -9.01 -22.64 6.73
CA LEU A 349 -7.96 -22.63 5.69
C LEU A 349 -6.71 -21.90 6.20
N LEU A 350 -6.83 -20.72 6.83
CA LEU A 350 -5.71 -20.03 7.45
C LEU A 350 -4.99 -20.88 8.49
N VAL A 351 -5.75 -21.55 9.36
CA VAL A 351 -5.19 -22.40 10.41
C VAL A 351 -4.39 -23.56 9.80
N THR A 352 -4.89 -24.21 8.73
CA THR A 352 -4.19 -25.33 8.11
C THR A 352 -2.84 -24.97 7.52
N THR A 353 -2.66 -23.74 7.02
CA THR A 353 -1.40 -23.31 6.38
C THR A 353 -0.18 -23.29 7.31
N ARG A 354 -0.38 -23.16 8.62
CA ARG A 354 0.72 -23.14 9.59
C ARG A 354 1.33 -24.49 9.93
N SER A 355 0.56 -25.58 9.82
CA SER A 355 0.96 -26.89 10.31
C SER A 355 0.86 -28.01 9.28
N ALA A 356 0.40 -27.69 8.08
CA ALA A 356 0.23 -28.71 7.04
C ALA A 356 1.56 -29.31 6.58
N ARG A 357 1.53 -30.60 6.27
CA ARG A 357 2.57 -31.27 5.51
C ARG A 357 2.26 -31.09 4.03
N LEU A 358 3.25 -30.65 3.26
CA LEU A 358 3.13 -30.47 1.80
C LEU A 358 3.20 -31.83 1.08
N ASP A 359 2.09 -32.56 1.14
CA ASP A 359 1.89 -33.77 0.35
C ASP A 359 0.80 -33.57 -0.73
N ASP A 360 0.56 -34.58 -1.55
CA ASP A 360 -0.40 -34.49 -2.66
C ASP A 360 -1.85 -34.30 -2.17
N ALA A 361 -2.19 -34.84 -1.01
CA ALA A 361 -3.51 -34.67 -0.41
C ALA A 361 -3.75 -33.20 -0.02
N TYR A 362 -2.78 -32.59 0.68
CA TYR A 362 -2.88 -31.21 1.09
C TYR A 362 -2.84 -30.25 -0.10
N THR A 363 -1.97 -30.49 -1.08
CA THR A 363 -1.90 -29.62 -2.28
C THR A 363 -3.17 -29.67 -3.11
N THR A 364 -3.84 -30.84 -3.16
CA THR A 364 -5.16 -31.00 -3.80
C THR A 364 -6.25 -30.26 -3.03
N TYR A 365 -6.30 -30.41 -1.70
CA TYR A 365 -7.19 -29.66 -0.82
C TYR A 365 -6.98 -28.14 -0.99
N LEU A 366 -5.74 -27.67 -0.88
CA LEU A 366 -5.38 -26.26 -1.02
C LEU A 366 -5.84 -25.67 -2.37
N LEU A 367 -5.64 -26.39 -3.47
CA LEU A 367 -6.12 -25.96 -4.77
C LEU A 367 -7.64 -25.81 -4.82
N GLY A 368 -8.37 -26.72 -4.19
CA GLY A 368 -9.82 -26.65 -4.05
C GLY A 368 -10.26 -25.39 -3.30
N GLU A 369 -9.59 -25.10 -2.18
CA GLU A 369 -9.87 -23.91 -1.36
C GLU A 369 -9.50 -22.60 -2.05
N MET A 370 -8.38 -22.55 -2.78
CA MET A 370 -8.02 -21.37 -3.56
C MET A 370 -9.03 -21.05 -4.65
N ARG A 371 -9.57 -22.08 -5.33
CA ARG A 371 -10.65 -21.91 -6.32
C ARG A 371 -11.95 -21.44 -5.68
N TRP A 372 -12.26 -21.96 -4.49
CA TRP A 372 -13.41 -21.47 -3.72
C TRP A 372 -13.24 -19.98 -3.35
N LEU A 373 -12.06 -19.58 -2.85
CA LEU A 373 -11.76 -18.19 -2.56
C LEU A 373 -11.89 -17.31 -3.80
N ASP A 374 -11.39 -17.74 -4.97
CA ASP A 374 -11.56 -17.01 -6.25
C ASP A 374 -13.05 -16.78 -6.56
N GLY A 375 -13.89 -17.78 -6.32
CA GLY A 375 -15.34 -17.67 -6.47
C GLY A 375 -15.97 -16.65 -5.51
N MET A 376 -15.54 -16.66 -4.24
CA MET A 376 -16.03 -15.72 -3.21
C MET A 376 -15.55 -14.29 -3.46
N ILE A 377 -14.28 -14.13 -3.85
CA ILE A 377 -13.72 -12.82 -4.24
C ILE A 377 -14.54 -12.23 -5.39
N LYS A 378 -14.81 -13.03 -6.42
CA LYS A 378 -15.62 -12.59 -7.57
C LYS A 378 -17.04 -12.22 -7.17
N ALA A 379 -17.66 -12.98 -6.28
CA ALA A 379 -19.03 -12.74 -5.83
C ALA A 379 -19.19 -11.46 -4.98
N GLU A 380 -18.17 -11.08 -4.21
CA GLU A 380 -18.18 -9.87 -3.37
C GLU A 380 -17.49 -8.67 -4.01
N ARG A 381 -16.87 -8.82 -5.18
CA ARG A 381 -16.11 -7.74 -5.81
C ARG A 381 -17.02 -6.58 -6.19
N SER A 382 -16.67 -5.38 -5.73
CA SER A 382 -17.27 -4.13 -6.23
C SER A 382 -16.52 -3.65 -7.47
N THR A 383 -17.13 -2.75 -8.25
CA THR A 383 -16.48 -2.13 -9.43
C THR A 383 -15.34 -1.20 -9.05
N MET A 384 -15.22 -0.81 -7.78
CA MET A 384 -14.31 0.25 -7.31
C MET A 384 -13.27 -0.21 -6.30
N ALA A 385 -13.34 -1.43 -5.79
CA ALA A 385 -12.38 -1.93 -4.81
C ALA A 385 -11.93 -3.34 -5.19
N TYR A 386 -10.60 -3.49 -5.35
CA TYR A 386 -9.98 -4.81 -5.47
C TYR A 386 -10.18 -5.59 -4.18
N ASP A 387 -9.97 -4.92 -3.07
CA ASP A 387 -10.01 -5.52 -1.75
C ASP A 387 -11.44 -5.83 -1.30
N ASN A 388 -11.62 -7.04 -0.85
CA ASN A 388 -12.78 -7.52 -0.11
C ASN A 388 -12.32 -8.53 0.93
N HIS A 389 -13.22 -8.96 1.81
CA HIS A 389 -12.87 -9.88 2.87
C HIS A 389 -12.11 -11.13 2.39
N TYR A 390 -12.52 -11.76 1.29
CA TYR A 390 -11.90 -12.98 0.80
C TYR A 390 -10.56 -12.72 0.09
N THR A 391 -10.37 -11.54 -0.49
CA THR A 391 -9.05 -11.08 -0.95
C THR A 391 -8.09 -10.97 0.22
N ASP A 392 -8.52 -10.34 1.33
CA ASP A 392 -7.73 -10.19 2.56
C ASP A 392 -7.34 -11.56 3.15
N VAL A 393 -8.29 -12.52 3.16
CA VAL A 393 -8.01 -13.90 3.60
C VAL A 393 -6.97 -14.57 2.71
N LYS A 394 -7.12 -14.46 1.38
CA LYS A 394 -6.17 -15.05 0.41
C LYS A 394 -4.78 -14.43 0.55
N ASP A 395 -4.70 -13.11 0.70
CA ASP A 395 -3.46 -12.39 0.93
C ASP A 395 -2.75 -12.87 2.21
N ARG A 396 -3.46 -12.88 3.34
CA ARG A 396 -2.88 -13.37 4.61
C ARG A 396 -2.48 -14.85 4.53
N MET A 397 -3.29 -15.67 3.88
CA MET A 397 -2.97 -17.08 3.66
C MET A 397 -1.67 -17.24 2.88
N VAL A 398 -1.49 -16.46 1.81
CA VAL A 398 -0.28 -16.52 0.98
C VAL A 398 0.92 -16.00 1.76
N HIS A 399 0.87 -14.76 2.26
CA HIS A 399 2.05 -14.11 2.84
C HIS A 399 2.40 -14.58 4.27
N LYS A 400 1.42 -14.96 5.10
CA LYS A 400 1.66 -15.39 6.48
C LYS A 400 1.60 -16.90 6.69
N GLY A 401 1.16 -17.64 5.67
CA GLY A 401 0.99 -19.10 5.73
C GLY A 401 1.79 -19.85 4.67
N LEU A 402 1.42 -19.69 3.40
CA LEU A 402 1.96 -20.53 2.31
C LEU A 402 3.39 -20.16 1.94
N GLU A 403 3.72 -18.88 1.82
CA GLU A 403 5.09 -18.45 1.53
C GLU A 403 6.09 -19.06 2.53
N PRO A 404 5.92 -18.89 3.86
CA PRO A 404 6.82 -19.52 4.83
C PRO A 404 6.80 -21.06 4.78
N LEU A 405 5.64 -21.65 4.52
CA LEU A 405 5.47 -23.12 4.44
C LEU A 405 6.28 -23.70 3.27
N PHE A 406 6.14 -23.13 2.06
CA PHE A 406 6.86 -23.58 0.88
C PHE A 406 8.35 -23.26 0.96
N SER A 407 8.74 -22.10 1.50
CA SER A 407 10.13 -21.73 1.73
C SER A 407 10.83 -22.71 2.68
N LYS A 408 10.19 -23.04 3.82
CA LYS A 408 10.70 -24.03 4.78
C LYS A 408 10.80 -25.45 4.21
N ALA A 409 9.92 -25.79 3.27
CA ALA A 409 9.94 -27.08 2.58
C ALA A 409 10.97 -27.16 1.44
N GLY A 410 11.83 -26.13 1.27
CA GLY A 410 12.84 -26.08 0.21
C GLY A 410 12.27 -25.81 -1.18
N LYS A 411 11.08 -25.18 -1.27
CA LYS A 411 10.42 -24.80 -2.53
C LYS A 411 10.30 -23.27 -2.69
N PRO A 412 11.41 -22.50 -2.64
CA PRO A 412 11.37 -21.03 -2.60
C PRO A 412 10.77 -20.42 -3.88
N TYR A 413 10.91 -21.07 -5.02
CA TYR A 413 10.32 -20.57 -6.27
C TYR A 413 8.79 -20.65 -6.29
N MET A 414 8.23 -21.70 -5.68
CA MET A 414 6.78 -21.79 -5.52
C MET A 414 6.28 -20.75 -4.50
N ALA A 415 7.02 -20.52 -3.43
CA ALA A 415 6.72 -19.49 -2.44
C ALA A 415 6.65 -18.09 -3.10
N LEU A 416 7.68 -17.73 -3.86
CA LEU A 416 7.72 -16.46 -4.58
C LEU A 416 6.60 -16.35 -5.64
N ALA A 417 6.34 -17.42 -6.39
CA ALA A 417 5.29 -17.43 -7.41
C ALA A 417 3.88 -17.25 -6.81
N LEU A 418 3.64 -17.71 -5.57
CA LEU A 418 2.38 -17.46 -4.86
C LEU A 418 2.21 -15.98 -4.52
N CYS A 419 3.27 -15.30 -4.04
CA CYS A 419 3.25 -13.87 -3.77
C CYS A 419 3.06 -13.07 -5.07
N ASP A 420 3.78 -13.43 -6.13
CA ASP A 420 3.67 -12.80 -7.44
C ASP A 420 2.27 -12.99 -8.06
N MET A 421 1.67 -14.17 -7.91
CA MET A 421 0.29 -14.41 -8.34
C MET A 421 -0.70 -13.40 -7.71
N MET A 422 -0.59 -13.17 -6.39
CA MET A 422 -1.46 -12.20 -5.70
C MET A 422 -1.30 -10.81 -6.28
N ARG A 423 -0.07 -10.39 -6.48
CA ARG A 423 0.27 -9.10 -7.05
C ARG A 423 -0.23 -8.94 -8.49
N GLN A 424 -0.12 -9.99 -9.33
CA GLN A 424 -0.62 -9.94 -10.71
C GLN A 424 -2.15 -9.87 -10.75
N GLU A 425 -2.86 -10.55 -9.83
CA GLU A 425 -4.31 -10.47 -9.70
C GLU A 425 -4.77 -9.05 -9.35
N GLU A 426 -4.07 -8.38 -8.44
CA GLU A 426 -4.31 -6.98 -8.07
C GLU A 426 -4.04 -6.03 -9.25
N SER A 427 -2.89 -6.19 -9.90
CA SER A 427 -2.48 -5.36 -11.05
C SER A 427 -3.47 -5.48 -12.21
N ALA A 428 -3.91 -6.71 -12.52
CA ALA A 428 -4.90 -6.97 -13.56
C ALA A 428 -6.26 -6.32 -13.25
N TYR A 429 -6.68 -6.35 -11.98
CA TYR A 429 -7.90 -5.68 -11.56
C TYR A 429 -7.83 -4.16 -11.79
N TYR A 430 -6.77 -3.50 -11.35
CA TYR A 430 -6.61 -2.06 -11.53
C TYR A 430 -6.46 -1.68 -13.00
N ALA A 431 -5.82 -2.51 -13.83
CA ALA A 431 -5.76 -2.28 -15.27
C ALA A 431 -7.15 -2.24 -15.91
N MET A 432 -8.03 -3.18 -15.53
CA MET A 432 -9.42 -3.21 -15.99
C MET A 432 -10.25 -2.03 -15.44
N ALA A 433 -10.13 -1.78 -14.12
CA ALA A 433 -10.93 -0.75 -13.43
C ALA A 433 -10.67 0.65 -13.99
N TYR A 434 -9.42 0.95 -14.34
CA TYR A 434 -9.03 2.26 -14.88
C TYR A 434 -9.00 2.31 -16.41
N LYS A 435 -9.47 1.27 -17.11
CA LYS A 435 -9.50 1.18 -18.59
C LYS A 435 -8.15 1.53 -19.23
N ARG A 436 -7.06 1.17 -18.60
CA ARG A 436 -5.70 1.53 -19.05
C ARG A 436 -5.36 0.96 -20.42
N GLU A 437 -5.96 -0.17 -20.81
CA GLU A 437 -5.77 -0.80 -22.11
C GLU A 437 -6.36 0.01 -23.28
N GLU A 438 -7.30 0.93 -23.02
CA GLU A 438 -7.94 1.74 -24.05
C GLU A 438 -7.20 3.05 -24.39
N GLN A 439 -6.11 3.37 -23.68
CA GLN A 439 -5.31 4.56 -23.99
C GLN A 439 -4.48 4.29 -25.24
N LYS A 440 -5.02 4.67 -26.39
CA LYS A 440 -4.32 4.58 -27.68
C LYS A 440 -2.97 5.31 -27.63
N GLY A 441 -1.89 4.58 -27.91
CA GLY A 441 -0.55 5.14 -28.01
C GLY A 441 0.42 4.74 -26.91
N TYR A 442 0.00 3.99 -25.91
CA TYR A 442 0.90 3.49 -24.86
C TYR A 442 1.38 2.07 -25.18
N SER A 443 2.67 1.83 -25.00
CA SER A 443 3.25 0.48 -25.09
C SER A 443 2.78 -0.37 -23.91
N LYS A 444 2.56 -1.67 -24.14
CA LYS A 444 2.30 -2.65 -23.06
C LYS A 444 3.38 -2.62 -21.95
N TYR A 445 4.60 -2.23 -22.27
CA TYR A 445 5.72 -2.18 -21.34
C TYR A 445 5.63 -1.04 -20.33
N GLN A 446 4.85 0.01 -20.58
CA GLN A 446 4.60 1.06 -19.60
C GLN A 446 3.83 0.57 -18.38
N TYR A 447 3.06 -0.51 -18.53
CA TYR A 447 2.27 -1.11 -17.46
C TYR A 447 3.01 -2.21 -16.68
N MET A 448 4.19 -2.61 -17.19
CA MET A 448 5.03 -3.64 -16.57
C MET A 448 6.04 -3.07 -15.56
N ARG A 449 5.93 -1.79 -15.26
CA ARG A 449 6.84 -1.13 -14.31
C ARG A 449 6.56 -1.61 -12.90
N HIS A 450 7.55 -2.21 -12.28
CA HIS A 450 7.49 -2.54 -10.87
C HIS A 450 7.92 -1.34 -10.04
N SER A 451 7.18 -1.05 -8.99
CA SER A 451 7.63 -0.09 -7.99
C SER A 451 8.90 -0.62 -7.31
N PRO A 452 9.91 0.20 -7.02
CA PRO A 452 11.07 -0.22 -6.22
C PRO A 452 10.68 -0.68 -4.80
N TRP A 453 9.46 -0.36 -4.37
CA TRP A 453 8.87 -0.80 -3.09
C TRP A 453 8.05 -2.10 -3.22
N ASP A 454 8.00 -2.67 -4.42
CA ASP A 454 7.33 -3.93 -4.68
C ASP A 454 8.05 -5.09 -4.01
N GLU A 455 7.36 -5.80 -3.11
CA GLU A 455 7.96 -6.89 -2.34
C GLU A 455 8.48 -8.02 -3.23
N VAL A 456 7.76 -8.39 -4.28
CA VAL A 456 8.17 -9.44 -5.22
C VAL A 456 9.41 -9.01 -6.00
N PHE A 457 9.41 -7.75 -6.49
CA PHE A 457 10.60 -7.19 -7.14
C PHE A 457 11.80 -7.19 -6.19
N CYS A 458 11.62 -6.72 -4.96
CA CYS A 458 12.70 -6.71 -3.95
C CYS A 458 13.25 -8.11 -3.66
N GLN A 459 12.40 -9.12 -3.61
CA GLN A 459 12.83 -10.51 -3.45
C GLN A 459 13.63 -11.00 -4.66
N MET A 460 13.14 -10.78 -5.91
CA MET A 460 13.86 -11.15 -7.13
C MET A 460 15.20 -10.43 -7.24
N ASP A 461 15.21 -9.13 -6.95
CA ASP A 461 16.41 -8.31 -6.99
C ASP A 461 17.43 -8.73 -5.92
N SER A 462 16.98 -9.18 -4.75
CA SER A 462 17.85 -9.68 -3.67
C SER A 462 18.44 -11.08 -3.91
N MET A 463 17.91 -11.87 -4.86
CA MET A 463 18.46 -13.19 -5.19
C MET A 463 19.81 -13.10 -5.86
N LYS A 464 20.66 -14.15 -5.71
CA LYS A 464 21.78 -14.36 -6.63
C LYS A 464 21.24 -14.60 -8.03
N THR A 465 21.99 -14.16 -9.04
CA THR A 465 21.50 -14.21 -10.42
C THR A 465 21.13 -15.63 -10.87
N ASP A 466 21.91 -16.65 -10.50
CA ASP A 466 21.60 -18.04 -10.84
C ASP A 466 20.28 -18.53 -10.18
N GLN A 467 19.94 -18.02 -8.99
CA GLN A 467 18.64 -18.30 -8.34
C GLN A 467 17.48 -17.63 -9.08
N LEU A 468 17.67 -16.39 -9.53
CA LEU A 468 16.69 -15.70 -10.36
C LEU A 468 16.47 -16.41 -11.71
N VAL A 469 17.54 -16.88 -12.35
CA VAL A 469 17.44 -17.72 -13.56
C VAL A 469 16.64 -19.00 -13.26
N GLY A 470 16.85 -19.61 -12.09
CA GLY A 470 16.08 -20.76 -11.64
C GLY A 470 14.60 -20.44 -11.45
N TYR A 471 14.29 -19.28 -10.86
CA TYR A 471 12.90 -18.83 -10.70
C TYR A 471 12.23 -18.55 -12.06
N TYR A 472 12.90 -17.83 -12.95
CA TYR A 472 12.38 -17.57 -14.30
C TYR A 472 12.12 -18.85 -15.08
N ARG A 473 13.03 -19.81 -14.98
CA ARG A 473 12.83 -21.16 -15.57
C ARG A 473 11.63 -21.88 -14.92
N PHE A 474 11.45 -21.76 -13.61
CA PHE A 474 10.32 -22.37 -12.90
C PHE A 474 8.98 -21.82 -13.41
N VAL A 475 8.82 -20.49 -13.54
CA VAL A 475 7.55 -19.91 -13.99
C VAL A 475 7.27 -20.08 -15.49
N THR A 476 8.31 -20.35 -16.31
CA THR A 476 8.18 -20.56 -17.76
C THR A 476 8.15 -22.03 -18.19
N SER A 477 8.50 -22.98 -17.30
CA SER A 477 8.49 -24.42 -17.58
C SER A 477 7.12 -25.03 -17.42
N THR A 478 6.95 -26.27 -17.90
CA THR A 478 5.74 -27.07 -17.67
C THR A 478 5.60 -27.38 -16.19
N PRO A 479 4.47 -27.01 -15.55
CA PRO A 479 4.25 -27.27 -14.14
C PRO A 479 4.13 -28.77 -13.80
N ASN A 480 4.70 -29.17 -12.66
CA ASN A 480 4.73 -30.57 -12.23
C ASN A 480 3.38 -31.07 -11.67
N ASN A 481 2.55 -30.19 -11.14
CA ASN A 481 1.27 -30.55 -10.52
C ASN A 481 0.21 -29.45 -10.76
N ALA A 482 -1.02 -29.74 -10.33
CA ALA A 482 -2.15 -28.85 -10.57
C ALA A 482 -2.09 -27.52 -9.78
N LEU A 483 -1.49 -27.52 -8.59
CA LEU A 483 -1.30 -26.30 -7.79
C LEU A 483 -0.23 -25.40 -8.43
N GLU A 484 0.90 -25.96 -8.86
CA GLU A 484 1.92 -25.22 -9.61
C GLU A 484 1.31 -24.61 -10.87
N ARG A 485 0.51 -25.39 -11.62
CA ARG A 485 -0.16 -24.89 -12.83
C ARG A 485 -1.10 -23.71 -12.51
N TYR A 486 -1.86 -23.81 -11.43
CA TYR A 486 -2.75 -22.73 -10.99
C TYR A 486 -1.98 -21.44 -10.68
N THR A 487 -0.86 -21.56 -9.95
CA THR A 487 -0.03 -20.43 -9.52
C THR A 487 0.74 -19.84 -10.68
N VAL A 488 1.49 -20.65 -11.42
CA VAL A 488 2.35 -20.20 -12.52
C VAL A 488 1.55 -19.61 -13.69
N ALA A 489 0.29 -20.08 -13.92
CA ALA A 489 -0.57 -19.47 -14.93
C ALA A 489 -0.89 -18.00 -14.66
N ARG A 490 -0.75 -17.55 -13.42
CA ARG A 490 -1.06 -16.19 -12.94
C ARG A 490 0.19 -15.39 -12.57
N ALA A 491 1.34 -16.02 -12.45
CA ALA A 491 2.60 -15.35 -12.14
C ALA A 491 3.12 -14.54 -13.34
N PHE A 492 3.88 -13.51 -13.04
CA PHE A 492 4.55 -12.68 -14.04
C PHE A 492 5.68 -13.45 -14.73
N LYS A 493 5.78 -13.32 -16.06
CA LYS A 493 6.76 -14.06 -16.86
C LYS A 493 7.10 -13.39 -18.20
N ASP A 494 7.11 -12.06 -18.23
CA ASP A 494 7.50 -11.35 -19.45
C ASP A 494 8.98 -11.53 -19.76
N ASP A 495 9.26 -12.00 -20.96
CA ASP A 495 10.62 -12.32 -21.40
C ASP A 495 11.55 -11.11 -21.44
N GLN A 496 11.05 -9.95 -21.85
CA GLN A 496 11.87 -8.73 -21.94
C GLN A 496 12.31 -8.28 -20.55
N TYR A 497 11.36 -8.25 -19.63
CA TYR A 497 11.61 -7.87 -18.23
C TYR A 497 12.63 -8.80 -17.56
N PHE A 498 12.43 -10.12 -17.64
CA PHE A 498 13.37 -11.08 -17.03
C PHE A 498 14.74 -11.06 -17.69
N ASN A 499 14.80 -10.88 -19.01
CA ASN A 499 16.08 -10.77 -19.69
C ASN A 499 16.84 -9.50 -19.27
N ASP A 500 16.17 -8.35 -19.12
CA ASP A 500 16.83 -7.14 -18.60
C ASP A 500 17.27 -7.31 -17.14
N LEU A 501 16.42 -7.82 -16.26
CA LEU A 501 16.76 -8.02 -14.86
C LEU A 501 17.93 -8.99 -14.67
N ILE A 502 17.89 -10.15 -15.34
CA ILE A 502 18.96 -11.16 -15.26
C ILE A 502 20.27 -10.62 -15.88
N GLY A 503 20.17 -9.97 -17.05
CA GLY A 503 21.33 -9.38 -17.70
C GLY A 503 21.99 -8.32 -16.83
N THR A 504 21.21 -7.40 -16.26
CA THR A 504 21.70 -6.35 -15.36
C THR A 504 22.35 -6.92 -14.10
N LYS A 505 21.76 -7.97 -13.51
CA LYS A 505 22.34 -8.64 -12.31
C LYS A 505 23.66 -9.34 -12.64
N TYR A 506 23.80 -9.99 -13.78
CA TYR A 506 25.10 -10.51 -14.20
C TYR A 506 26.12 -9.38 -14.42
N MET A 507 25.70 -8.22 -14.93
CA MET A 507 26.57 -7.05 -15.02
C MET A 507 27.01 -6.57 -13.64
N ALA A 508 26.08 -6.50 -12.65
CA ALA A 508 26.41 -6.15 -11.27
C ALA A 508 27.45 -7.11 -10.65
N GLU A 509 27.43 -8.38 -11.03
CA GLU A 509 28.45 -9.37 -10.62
C GLU A 509 29.78 -9.25 -11.42
N GLY A 510 29.86 -8.40 -12.45
CA GLY A 510 30.99 -8.32 -13.37
C GLY A 510 31.06 -9.50 -14.37
N ALA A 511 30.02 -10.30 -14.45
CA ALA A 511 29.95 -11.51 -15.30
C ALA A 511 29.44 -11.18 -16.72
N PHE A 512 30.13 -10.28 -17.43
CA PHE A 512 29.68 -9.70 -18.71
C PHE A 512 29.38 -10.76 -19.78
N ALA A 513 30.18 -11.81 -19.88
CA ALA A 513 29.93 -12.89 -20.84
C ALA A 513 28.62 -13.62 -20.59
N LYS A 514 28.17 -13.73 -19.31
CA LYS A 514 26.88 -14.34 -18.93
C LYS A 514 25.71 -13.38 -19.18
N ALA A 515 25.93 -12.07 -19.12
CA ALA A 515 24.91 -11.07 -19.34
C ALA A 515 24.47 -10.98 -20.80
N ILE A 516 25.42 -11.11 -21.75
CA ILE A 516 25.21 -10.92 -23.18
C ILE A 516 24.01 -11.70 -23.74
N PRO A 517 23.86 -13.02 -23.52
CA PRO A 517 22.74 -13.79 -24.11
C PRO A 517 21.34 -13.33 -23.65
N TYR A 518 21.24 -12.65 -22.52
CA TYR A 518 20.00 -12.08 -22.01
C TYR A 518 19.77 -10.70 -22.63
N LEU A 519 20.77 -9.84 -22.62
CA LEU A 519 20.67 -8.48 -23.15
C LEU A 519 20.41 -8.44 -24.66
N GLU A 520 20.93 -9.41 -25.42
CA GLU A 520 20.68 -9.51 -26.88
C GLU A 520 19.20 -9.72 -27.26
N LYS A 521 18.37 -10.14 -26.30
CA LYS A 521 16.94 -10.36 -26.51
C LYS A 521 16.08 -9.12 -26.29
N LEU A 522 16.66 -8.05 -25.78
CA LEU A 522 15.92 -6.83 -25.46
C LEU A 522 15.59 -6.02 -26.72
N SER A 523 14.34 -5.60 -26.83
CA SER A 523 13.89 -4.71 -27.90
C SER A 523 14.07 -3.24 -27.50
N THR A 524 14.28 -2.38 -28.48
CA THR A 524 14.35 -0.92 -28.27
C THR A 524 13.01 -0.38 -27.73
N GLU A 525 11.88 -0.96 -28.15
CA GLU A 525 10.57 -0.62 -27.62
C GLU A 525 10.49 -0.87 -26.10
N PHE A 526 10.96 -2.03 -25.63
CA PHE A 526 10.99 -2.33 -24.19
C PHE A 526 11.88 -1.34 -23.45
N MET A 527 13.14 -1.16 -23.90
CA MET A 527 14.12 -0.26 -23.27
C MET A 527 13.61 1.19 -23.19
N SER A 528 13.01 1.71 -24.27
CA SER A 528 12.46 3.07 -24.31
C SER A 528 11.29 3.30 -23.33
N ASN A 529 10.62 2.25 -22.91
CA ASN A 529 9.49 2.32 -21.99
C ASN A 529 9.87 1.98 -20.54
N GLN A 530 11.14 1.77 -20.23
CA GLN A 530 11.59 1.54 -18.85
C GLN A 530 11.87 2.86 -18.12
N PRO A 531 11.71 2.91 -16.79
CA PRO A 531 11.98 4.11 -16.00
C PRO A 531 13.41 4.65 -16.14
N ILE A 532 14.37 3.75 -16.43
CA ILE A 532 15.77 4.12 -16.64
C ILE A 532 16.06 4.68 -18.05
N SER A 533 15.10 4.66 -18.97
CA SER A 533 15.29 5.08 -20.36
C SER A 533 15.83 6.51 -20.50
N ILE A 534 15.42 7.42 -19.63
CA ILE A 534 15.93 8.79 -19.60
C ILE A 534 17.44 8.85 -19.35
N TYR A 535 17.95 8.02 -18.44
CA TYR A 535 19.39 7.94 -18.14
C TYR A 535 20.12 7.26 -19.27
N GLU A 536 19.59 6.15 -19.78
CA GLU A 536 20.18 5.40 -20.88
C GLU A 536 20.27 6.23 -22.16
N ALA A 537 19.25 7.03 -22.47
CA ALA A 537 19.27 7.92 -23.63
C ALA A 537 20.31 9.05 -23.50
N GLN A 538 20.50 9.62 -22.31
CA GLN A 538 21.25 10.86 -22.12
C GLN A 538 22.66 10.68 -21.54
N THR A 539 23.05 9.49 -21.07
CA THR A 539 24.38 9.27 -20.50
C THR A 539 25.20 8.26 -21.29
N ASN A 540 26.52 8.40 -21.21
CA ASN A 540 27.50 7.50 -21.84
C ASN A 540 28.58 7.09 -20.84
N TYR A 541 28.91 5.80 -20.84
CA TYR A 541 29.82 5.18 -19.88
C TYR A 541 31.32 5.43 -20.18
N ASP A 542 31.67 6.01 -21.35
CA ASP A 542 33.03 6.38 -21.74
C ASP A 542 33.38 7.83 -21.36
N VAL A 543 32.41 8.62 -20.93
CA VAL A 543 32.63 9.99 -20.45
C VAL A 543 33.35 9.98 -19.11
N VAL A 544 34.45 10.74 -19.03
CA VAL A 544 35.27 10.80 -17.81
C VAL A 544 34.57 11.62 -16.71
N ARG A 545 33.93 10.95 -15.75
CA ARG A 545 33.03 11.53 -14.74
C ARG A 545 33.69 12.60 -13.85
N TRP A 546 34.95 12.46 -13.51
CA TRP A 546 35.67 13.42 -12.68
C TRP A 546 36.03 14.73 -13.40
N PHE A 547 35.95 14.76 -14.73
CA PHE A 547 36.06 16.00 -15.50
C PHE A 547 34.72 16.53 -15.99
N LYS A 548 33.74 15.66 -16.21
CA LYS A 548 32.44 16.07 -16.78
C LYS A 548 31.30 15.25 -16.19
N ARG A 549 30.36 15.93 -15.52
CA ARG A 549 29.08 15.36 -15.14
C ARG A 549 28.13 15.39 -16.35
N GLN A 550 27.32 14.35 -16.48
CA GLN A 550 26.30 14.26 -17.51
C GLN A 550 24.94 14.58 -16.86
N PRO A 551 24.41 15.80 -17.02
CA PRO A 551 23.14 16.19 -16.45
C PRO A 551 21.99 15.49 -17.21
N ILE A 552 20.93 15.15 -16.47
CA ILE A 552 19.69 14.65 -17.04
C ILE A 552 18.75 15.82 -17.29
N HIS A 553 18.21 15.90 -18.49
CA HIS A 553 17.25 16.91 -18.90
C HIS A 553 15.86 16.29 -19.00
N TYR A 554 14.92 16.77 -18.20
CA TYR A 554 13.53 16.36 -18.22
C TYR A 554 12.74 17.21 -19.20
N ASN A 555 11.76 16.59 -19.89
CA ASN A 555 10.98 17.29 -20.92
C ASN A 555 9.85 18.17 -20.35
N SER A 556 9.49 18.02 -19.08
CA SER A 556 8.41 18.78 -18.46
C SER A 556 8.92 19.75 -17.41
N ASN A 557 8.33 20.97 -17.39
CA ASN A 557 8.52 21.96 -16.33
C ASN A 557 7.71 21.65 -15.07
N GLU A 558 6.98 20.53 -15.03
CA GLU A 558 6.15 20.12 -13.92
C GLU A 558 6.87 19.07 -13.08
N TYR A 559 6.57 19.05 -11.80
CA TYR A 559 7.04 18.11 -10.77
C TYR A 559 6.60 16.66 -11.07
N TYR A 560 6.82 16.17 -12.28
CA TYR A 560 6.52 14.78 -12.64
C TYR A 560 7.71 13.89 -12.33
N SER A 561 7.40 12.73 -11.75
CA SER A 561 8.37 11.65 -11.56
C SER A 561 9.00 11.30 -12.91
N PRO A 562 10.34 11.25 -13.01
CA PRO A 562 11.02 10.81 -14.23
C PRO A 562 10.56 9.43 -14.70
N ASP A 563 9.94 8.66 -13.83
CA ASP A 563 9.44 7.31 -14.09
C ASP A 563 8.29 7.25 -15.10
N ASN A 564 7.70 8.40 -15.48
CA ASN A 564 6.57 8.46 -16.41
C ASN A 564 6.93 8.99 -17.81
N GLU A 565 8.19 9.38 -18.03
CA GLU A 565 8.60 9.90 -19.31
C GLU A 565 9.10 8.77 -20.25
N TYR A 566 8.60 8.77 -21.50
CA TYR A 566 9.13 7.98 -22.57
C TYR A 566 10.39 8.65 -23.12
N HIS A 567 11.48 7.90 -23.20
CA HIS A 567 12.71 8.34 -23.85
C HIS A 567 13.15 7.31 -24.87
N GLU A 568 13.29 7.74 -26.12
CA GLU A 568 13.71 6.85 -27.19
C GLU A 568 15.14 6.33 -26.95
N VAL A 569 15.25 5.03 -26.81
CA VAL A 569 16.52 4.29 -26.71
C VAL A 569 16.75 3.58 -28.03
N THR A 570 17.74 4.02 -28.78
CA THR A 570 18.03 3.53 -30.13
C THR A 570 19.03 2.37 -30.17
N THR A 571 19.85 2.23 -29.11
CA THR A 571 20.88 1.18 -28.98
C THR A 571 20.85 0.56 -27.60
N ASN A 572 21.25 -0.72 -27.52
CA ASN A 572 21.36 -1.41 -26.23
C ASN A 572 22.74 -1.14 -25.59
N LYS A 573 22.82 -0.02 -24.85
CA LYS A 573 24.08 0.40 -24.22
C LYS A 573 24.58 -0.58 -23.15
N LYS A 574 23.69 -1.34 -22.47
CA LYS A 574 24.12 -2.41 -21.55
C LYS A 574 24.87 -3.51 -22.29
N LEU A 575 24.36 -3.93 -23.44
CA LEU A 575 25.01 -4.92 -24.29
C LEU A 575 26.33 -4.41 -24.86
N GLU A 576 26.37 -3.17 -25.34
CA GLU A 576 27.58 -2.52 -25.82
C GLU A 576 28.64 -2.43 -24.73
N PHE A 577 28.25 -2.04 -23.52
CA PHE A 577 29.12 -1.99 -22.34
C PHE A 577 29.73 -3.37 -22.01
N CYS A 578 28.92 -4.44 -22.04
CA CYS A 578 29.44 -5.80 -21.81
C CYS A 578 30.51 -6.19 -22.82
N LYS A 579 30.24 -5.95 -24.10
CA LYS A 579 31.16 -6.26 -25.18
C LYS A 579 32.47 -5.45 -25.09
N GLU A 580 32.35 -4.18 -24.75
CA GLU A 580 33.49 -3.29 -24.58
C GLU A 580 34.33 -3.66 -23.34
N MET A 581 33.68 -3.97 -22.20
CA MET A 581 34.41 -4.42 -21.01
C MET A 581 35.19 -5.72 -21.27
N MET A 582 34.57 -6.69 -21.94
CA MET A 582 35.26 -7.92 -22.31
C MET A 582 36.46 -7.67 -23.21
N ARG A 583 36.29 -6.77 -24.18
CA ARG A 583 37.39 -6.37 -25.12
C ARG A 583 38.54 -5.72 -24.30
N LEU A 584 38.25 -4.74 -23.47
CA LEU A 584 39.26 -4.04 -22.66
C LEU A 584 39.95 -4.97 -21.66
N GLN A 585 39.19 -5.82 -20.95
CA GLN A 585 39.76 -6.80 -20.04
C GLN A 585 40.68 -7.80 -20.73
N SER A 586 40.29 -8.27 -21.91
CA SER A 586 41.13 -9.18 -22.70
C SER A 586 42.41 -8.50 -23.16
N GLN A 587 42.34 -7.27 -23.68
CA GLN A 587 43.53 -6.50 -24.06
C GLN A 587 44.43 -6.20 -22.86
N TYR A 588 43.84 -5.79 -21.72
CA TYR A 588 44.57 -5.57 -20.50
C TYR A 588 45.31 -6.81 -20.00
N ALA A 589 44.70 -8.00 -20.05
CA ALA A 589 45.34 -9.26 -19.68
C ALA A 589 46.49 -9.67 -20.60
N LEU A 590 46.47 -9.26 -21.84
CA LEU A 590 47.54 -9.54 -22.82
C LEU A 590 48.66 -8.50 -22.81
N THR A 591 48.43 -7.31 -22.24
CA THR A 591 49.41 -6.21 -22.20
C THR A 591 50.25 -6.30 -20.92
N ARG A 592 51.57 -6.36 -21.06
CA ARG A 592 52.43 -6.67 -19.88
C ARG A 592 52.79 -5.45 -19.04
N GLN A 593 53.21 -4.34 -19.68
CA GLN A 593 53.66 -3.13 -18.94
C GLN A 593 53.76 -1.90 -19.85
N GLY A 594 53.97 -0.74 -19.26
CA GLY A 594 54.21 0.54 -19.93
C GLY A 594 52.93 1.30 -20.27
N GLN A 595 53.09 2.37 -21.03
CA GLN A 595 52.03 3.31 -21.37
C GLN A 595 50.75 2.64 -21.99
N PRO A 596 50.84 1.60 -22.83
CA PRO A 596 49.62 0.91 -23.32
C PRO A 596 48.81 0.23 -22.18
N LEU A 597 49.47 -0.31 -21.16
CA LEU A 597 48.80 -0.91 -20.00
C LEU A 597 48.10 0.16 -19.15
N GLU A 598 48.77 1.28 -18.92
CA GLU A 598 48.22 2.43 -18.19
C GLU A 598 47.00 3.00 -18.86
N GLU A 599 47.06 3.16 -20.22
CA GLU A 599 45.87 3.65 -20.98
C GLU A 599 44.68 2.71 -20.89
N LEU A 600 44.90 1.38 -21.01
CA LEU A 600 43.81 0.39 -20.79
C LEU A 600 43.28 0.40 -19.37
N SER A 601 44.17 0.54 -18.37
CA SER A 601 43.77 0.66 -16.97
C SER A 601 42.92 1.91 -16.75
N TYR A 602 43.32 3.04 -17.29
CA TYR A 602 42.54 4.28 -17.17
C TYR A 602 41.16 4.16 -17.83
N GLN A 603 41.07 3.56 -19.01
CA GLN A 603 39.81 3.30 -19.69
C GLN A 603 38.89 2.37 -18.90
N LEU A 604 39.43 1.30 -18.28
CA LEU A 604 38.70 0.41 -17.40
C LEU A 604 38.20 1.16 -16.14
N ALA A 605 39.05 2.00 -15.54
CA ALA A 605 38.69 2.78 -14.37
C ALA A 605 37.51 3.73 -14.66
N VAL A 606 37.52 4.42 -15.81
CA VAL A 606 36.40 5.29 -16.23
C VAL A 606 35.10 4.51 -16.31
N ARG A 607 35.10 3.35 -16.97
CA ARG A 607 33.91 2.53 -17.16
C ARG A 607 33.40 1.92 -15.86
N TYR A 608 34.31 1.41 -15.04
CA TYR A 608 33.94 0.91 -13.71
C TYR A 608 33.31 2.01 -12.84
N PHE A 609 33.92 3.20 -12.81
CA PHE A 609 33.34 4.28 -11.99
C PHE A 609 32.00 4.75 -12.54
N GLN A 610 31.85 4.89 -13.86
CA GLN A 610 30.57 5.30 -14.47
C GLN A 610 29.45 4.29 -14.22
N ALA A 611 29.74 3.00 -14.18
CA ALA A 611 28.77 1.94 -13.92
C ALA A 611 28.56 1.66 -12.41
N SER A 612 29.34 2.30 -11.52
CA SER A 612 29.13 2.23 -10.09
C SER A 612 27.90 3.04 -9.66
N CYS A 613 27.42 2.82 -8.44
CA CYS A 613 26.34 3.63 -7.85
C CYS A 613 26.67 5.13 -7.71
N TYR A 614 27.91 5.54 -7.94
CA TYR A 614 28.40 6.93 -7.90
C TYR A 614 28.56 7.56 -9.27
N GLY A 615 28.48 6.77 -10.35
CA GLY A 615 28.59 7.22 -11.73
C GLY A 615 27.29 7.74 -12.31
N ASP A 616 27.39 8.41 -13.48
CA ASP A 616 26.20 8.86 -14.21
C ASP A 616 25.45 7.72 -14.90
N CYS A 617 26.13 6.57 -15.12
CA CYS A 617 25.59 5.37 -15.75
C CYS A 617 25.32 4.23 -14.75
N TRP A 618 24.93 4.56 -13.52
CA TRP A 618 24.58 3.60 -12.46
C TRP A 618 23.55 2.55 -12.91
N TRP A 619 22.67 2.90 -13.84
CA TRP A 619 21.64 2.05 -14.43
C TRP A 619 22.20 0.82 -15.18
N ILE A 620 23.49 0.80 -15.49
CA ILE A 620 24.17 -0.35 -16.10
C ILE A 620 24.18 -1.56 -15.16
N THR A 621 24.34 -1.33 -13.86
CA THR A 621 24.43 -2.38 -12.83
C THR A 621 23.19 -2.48 -11.94
N HIS A 622 22.23 -1.57 -12.11
CA HIS A 622 21.02 -1.53 -11.30
C HIS A 622 19.78 -1.52 -12.20
N HIS A 623 18.91 -2.50 -11.98
CA HIS A 623 17.61 -2.53 -12.64
C HIS A 623 16.63 -1.68 -11.82
N TYR A 624 16.25 -0.51 -12.29
CA TYR A 624 15.23 0.35 -11.69
C TYR A 624 15.54 0.91 -10.28
N LYS A 625 16.64 0.56 -9.64
CA LYS A 625 16.92 0.95 -8.27
C LYS A 625 17.77 2.20 -8.16
N SER A 626 17.57 2.92 -7.05
CA SER A 626 18.33 4.10 -6.73
C SER A 626 19.78 3.77 -6.39
N VAL A 627 20.64 4.76 -6.57
CA VAL A 627 22.06 4.74 -6.22
C VAL A 627 22.34 4.52 -4.70
N SER A 628 21.31 4.54 -3.87
CA SER A 628 21.44 4.36 -2.42
C SER A 628 21.47 2.90 -1.96
N ASP A 629 21.24 1.94 -2.85
CA ASP A 629 21.27 0.52 -2.51
C ASP A 629 22.70 0.07 -2.19
N SER A 630 22.84 -0.63 -1.07
CA SER A 630 24.13 -1.24 -0.70
C SER A 630 24.45 -2.39 -1.64
N ALA A 631 25.70 -2.44 -2.16
CA ALA A 631 26.19 -3.58 -2.92
C ALA A 631 26.14 -4.87 -2.07
N ARG A 632 25.70 -5.96 -2.67
CA ARG A 632 25.64 -7.27 -2.03
C ARG A 632 27.01 -7.95 -2.08
N SER A 633 27.26 -8.86 -1.15
CA SER A 633 28.59 -9.50 -1.01
C SER A 633 29.06 -10.30 -2.24
N TRP A 634 28.17 -10.64 -3.15
CA TRP A 634 28.48 -11.34 -4.43
C TRP A 634 28.52 -10.41 -5.63
N GLU A 635 28.20 -9.14 -5.48
CA GLU A 635 28.32 -8.13 -6.52
C GLU A 635 29.74 -7.58 -6.57
N LEU A 636 30.17 -7.16 -7.74
CA LEU A 636 31.46 -6.54 -7.93
C LEU A 636 31.42 -5.11 -7.37
N ASP A 637 32.39 -4.77 -6.54
CA ASP A 637 32.59 -3.38 -6.10
C ASP A 637 33.25 -2.57 -7.24
N TYR A 638 32.41 -1.99 -8.07
CA TYR A 638 32.81 -1.21 -9.25
C TYR A 638 33.68 0.00 -8.88
N ALA A 639 33.39 0.68 -7.78
CA ALA A 639 34.18 1.82 -7.33
C ALA A 639 35.58 1.39 -6.88
N LYS A 640 35.68 0.24 -6.20
CA LYS A 640 36.96 -0.35 -5.83
C LYS A 640 37.76 -0.78 -7.06
N GLN A 641 37.11 -1.38 -8.06
CA GLN A 641 37.79 -1.73 -9.32
C GLN A 641 38.33 -0.48 -10.03
N ALA A 642 37.58 0.61 -10.05
CA ALA A 642 38.06 1.87 -10.61
C ALA A 642 39.32 2.36 -9.87
N ILE A 643 39.35 2.31 -8.54
CA ILE A 643 40.53 2.71 -7.75
C ILE A 643 41.72 1.80 -8.01
N GLU A 644 41.51 0.50 -8.08
CA GLU A 644 42.60 -0.46 -8.34
C GLU A 644 43.25 -0.16 -9.69
N HIS A 645 42.48 0.08 -10.73
CA HIS A 645 42.98 0.46 -12.05
C HIS A 645 43.65 1.84 -12.06
N LEU A 646 43.09 2.85 -11.39
CA LEU A 646 43.72 4.17 -11.28
C LEU A 646 45.07 4.08 -10.56
N ASN A 647 45.21 3.28 -9.51
CA ASN A 647 46.49 3.13 -8.78
C ASN A 647 47.60 2.60 -9.67
N LEU A 648 47.33 1.83 -10.73
CA LEU A 648 48.32 1.38 -11.69
C LEU A 648 48.88 2.53 -12.52
N CYS A 649 48.12 3.60 -12.72
CA CYS A 649 48.51 4.76 -13.52
C CYS A 649 49.12 5.90 -12.69
N LYS A 650 49.12 5.76 -11.36
CA LYS A 650 49.50 6.83 -10.40
C LYS A 650 50.95 7.30 -10.55
N HIS A 651 51.85 6.43 -10.98
CA HIS A 651 53.28 6.70 -11.12
C HIS A 651 53.69 6.67 -12.60
N SER A 652 52.79 6.96 -13.50
CA SER A 652 53.05 7.01 -14.96
C SER A 652 54.20 7.96 -15.28
N GLN A 653 55.02 7.56 -16.23
CA GLN A 653 56.04 8.45 -16.81
C GLN A 653 55.44 9.49 -17.78
N ASP A 654 54.22 9.24 -18.24
CA ASP A 654 53.43 10.24 -18.95
C ASP A 654 52.81 11.21 -17.92
N GLU A 655 53.33 12.40 -17.87
CA GLU A 655 52.92 13.46 -16.96
C GLU A 655 51.42 13.82 -17.04
N GLN A 656 50.85 13.71 -18.23
CA GLN A 656 49.42 13.95 -18.42
C GLN A 656 48.59 12.81 -17.82
N MET A 657 49.00 11.58 -18.02
CA MET A 657 48.35 10.40 -17.43
C MET A 657 48.45 10.47 -15.91
N ARG A 658 49.63 10.82 -15.38
CA ARG A 658 49.86 10.96 -13.93
C ARG A 658 48.92 12.01 -13.32
N TYR A 659 48.87 13.22 -13.92
CA TYR A 659 47.98 14.28 -13.46
C TYR A 659 46.51 13.85 -13.44
N ARG A 660 46.02 13.32 -14.57
CA ARG A 660 44.61 12.84 -14.68
C ARG A 660 44.27 11.78 -13.63
N THR A 661 45.23 10.91 -13.33
CA THR A 661 45.06 9.83 -12.34
C THR A 661 45.02 10.38 -10.92
N LEU A 662 45.89 11.29 -10.54
CA LEU A 662 45.91 11.91 -9.21
C LEU A 662 44.59 12.68 -8.98
N TYR A 663 44.14 13.44 -10.00
CA TYR A 663 42.85 14.12 -9.90
C TYR A 663 41.67 13.13 -9.76
N ALA A 664 41.66 12.04 -10.56
CA ALA A 664 40.66 10.99 -10.50
C ALA A 664 40.58 10.34 -9.13
N LEU A 665 41.74 9.99 -8.52
CA LEU A 665 41.76 9.37 -7.19
C LEU A 665 41.20 10.30 -6.11
N ALA A 666 41.57 11.59 -6.13
CA ALA A 666 41.03 12.57 -5.21
C ALA A 666 39.50 12.74 -5.32
N PHE A 667 39.00 12.67 -6.56
CA PHE A 667 37.58 12.71 -6.86
C PHE A 667 36.82 11.44 -6.45
N VAL A 668 37.29 10.26 -6.86
CA VAL A 668 36.61 8.99 -6.63
C VAL A 668 36.49 8.68 -5.14
N HIS A 669 37.54 8.93 -4.37
CA HIS A 669 37.50 8.71 -2.91
C HIS A 669 36.49 9.59 -2.19
N ALA A 670 36.06 10.74 -2.75
CA ALA A 670 35.03 11.59 -2.15
C ALA A 670 33.68 10.89 -2.03
N TYR A 671 33.37 9.97 -2.94
CA TYR A 671 32.07 9.29 -3.01
C TYR A 671 32.00 8.01 -2.18
N ILE A 672 33.14 7.43 -1.83
CA ILE A 672 33.17 6.14 -1.12
C ILE A 672 32.95 6.37 0.38
N PRO A 673 31.98 5.71 1.01
CA PRO A 673 31.74 5.85 2.45
C PRO A 673 32.99 5.59 3.28
N GLY A 674 33.28 6.50 4.20
CA GLY A 674 34.46 6.41 5.08
C GLY A 674 35.75 6.94 4.49
N ASN A 675 35.83 7.20 3.18
CA ASN A 675 37.05 7.72 2.53
C ASN A 675 37.14 9.24 2.48
N SER A 676 36.05 9.97 2.74
CA SER A 676 36.06 11.44 2.71
C SER A 676 37.06 12.02 3.72
N TRP A 677 37.81 13.03 3.28
CA TRP A 677 38.78 13.76 4.09
C TRP A 677 38.16 14.72 5.10
N MET A 678 36.89 15.05 4.91
CA MET A 678 36.17 16.02 5.72
C MET A 678 34.77 15.51 5.99
N SER A 679 34.25 15.77 7.19
CA SER A 679 32.84 15.63 7.53
C SER A 679 32.34 16.92 8.18
N ILE A 680 31.09 17.27 7.91
CA ILE A 680 30.42 18.38 8.55
C ILE A 680 29.53 17.81 9.65
N THR A 681 29.68 18.31 10.86
CA THR A 681 28.76 18.09 11.98
C THR A 681 28.19 19.43 12.42
N TYR A 682 27.15 19.41 13.22
CA TYR A 682 26.54 20.62 13.75
C TYR A 682 26.75 20.67 15.26
N ASP A 683 27.15 21.83 15.79
CA ASP A 683 27.24 22.06 17.23
C ASP A 683 25.82 22.25 17.84
N LYS A 684 25.77 22.47 19.17
CA LYS A 684 24.52 22.70 19.91
C LYS A 684 23.73 23.94 19.44
N ASP A 685 24.42 24.90 18.81
CA ASP A 685 23.85 26.14 18.27
C ASP A 685 23.60 26.07 16.75
N TRP A 686 23.70 24.86 16.17
CA TRP A 686 23.53 24.54 14.74
C TRP A 686 24.58 25.19 13.82
N ASN A 687 25.74 25.57 14.35
CA ASN A 687 26.84 26.01 13.50
C ASN A 687 27.56 24.80 12.89
N GLU A 688 27.99 24.95 11.65
CA GLU A 688 28.75 23.93 10.96
C GLU A 688 30.14 23.76 11.60
N VAL A 689 30.47 22.53 12.01
CA VAL A 689 31.77 22.15 12.49
C VAL A 689 32.43 21.23 11.49
N MET A 690 33.53 21.67 10.90
CA MET A 690 34.32 20.87 9.96
C MET A 690 35.31 19.97 10.73
N ASN A 691 35.17 18.68 10.51
CA ASN A 691 36.06 17.68 11.07
C ASN A 691 36.97 17.12 9.98
N TYR A 692 38.26 17.30 10.09
CA TYR A 692 39.23 16.80 9.11
C TYR A 692 39.73 15.40 9.50
N ARG A 693 39.97 14.57 8.49
CA ARG A 693 40.34 13.17 8.62
C ARG A 693 41.64 12.89 7.83
N PRO A 694 42.82 13.23 8.36
CA PRO A 694 44.12 13.08 7.66
C PRO A 694 44.45 11.62 7.30
N GLU A 695 43.88 10.67 8.03
CA GLU A 695 44.06 9.24 7.78
C GLU A 695 43.25 8.73 6.58
N SER A 696 42.30 9.47 6.12
CA SER A 696 41.37 9.06 5.05
C SER A 696 42.08 8.90 3.70
N ALA A 697 41.50 8.05 2.83
CA ALA A 697 42.04 7.82 1.51
C ALA A 697 41.97 9.07 0.63
N GLN A 698 40.90 9.86 0.74
CA GLN A 698 40.74 11.12 0.01
C GLN A 698 41.79 12.14 0.44
N TYR A 699 42.05 12.27 1.74
CA TYR A 699 43.09 13.21 2.23
C TYR A 699 44.44 12.91 1.61
N LYS A 700 44.84 11.63 1.60
CA LYS A 700 46.11 11.18 0.99
C LYS A 700 46.16 11.47 -0.50
N ALA A 701 45.07 11.21 -1.22
CA ALA A 701 44.97 11.49 -2.65
C ALA A 701 45.02 13.00 -2.95
N LEU A 702 44.39 13.83 -2.10
CA LEU A 702 44.47 15.31 -2.20
C LEU A 702 45.87 15.83 -1.91
N ALA A 703 46.57 15.25 -0.94
CA ALA A 703 47.94 15.62 -0.63
C ALA A 703 48.87 15.33 -1.82
N GLU A 704 48.78 14.16 -2.43
CA GLU A 704 49.55 13.79 -3.61
C GLU A 704 49.23 14.66 -4.82
N LEU A 705 47.94 14.98 -5.05
CA LEU A 705 47.54 15.93 -6.10
C LEU A 705 48.07 17.33 -5.85
N ASN A 706 48.01 17.78 -4.60
CA ASN A 706 48.55 19.10 -4.19
C ASN A 706 50.06 19.19 -4.38
N ASP A 707 50.81 18.17 -3.96
CA ASP A 707 52.26 18.11 -4.16
C ASP A 707 52.62 18.14 -5.66
N TYR A 708 51.89 17.38 -6.46
CA TYR A 708 52.05 17.42 -7.92
C TYR A 708 51.76 18.82 -8.48
N ALA A 709 50.61 19.42 -8.10
CA ALA A 709 50.21 20.74 -8.55
C ALA A 709 51.23 21.84 -8.17
N THR A 710 51.81 21.73 -6.99
CA THR A 710 52.83 22.68 -6.53
C THR A 710 54.15 22.57 -7.32
N ASN A 711 54.56 21.34 -7.66
CA ASN A 711 55.78 21.09 -8.38
C ASN A 711 55.65 21.26 -9.93
N HIS A 712 54.43 21.19 -10.47
CA HIS A 712 54.13 21.25 -11.93
C HIS A 712 52.98 22.21 -12.22
N PRO A 713 53.02 23.49 -11.83
CA PRO A 713 51.89 24.41 -11.95
C PRO A 713 51.47 24.69 -13.40
N GLU A 714 52.41 24.52 -14.36
CA GLU A 714 52.15 24.64 -15.80
C GLU A 714 51.33 23.48 -16.38
N ARG A 715 51.25 22.35 -15.68
CA ARG A 715 50.55 21.14 -16.09
C ARG A 715 49.10 21.08 -15.59
N ILE A 716 48.75 21.93 -14.65
CA ILE A 716 47.43 21.94 -14.02
C ILE A 716 46.42 22.64 -14.94
N ASP A 717 45.38 21.94 -15.29
CA ASP A 717 44.31 22.48 -16.09
C ASP A 717 43.27 23.29 -15.29
N GLU A 718 42.28 23.81 -15.99
CA GLU A 718 41.24 24.62 -15.38
C GLU A 718 40.37 23.84 -14.40
N TYR A 719 40.21 22.50 -14.56
CA TYR A 719 39.41 21.68 -13.65
C TYR A 719 40.00 21.64 -12.25
N ALA A 720 41.30 21.37 -12.10
CA ALA A 720 41.96 21.41 -10.80
C ALA A 720 42.03 22.82 -10.24
N ARG A 721 42.29 23.83 -11.08
CA ARG A 721 42.32 25.24 -10.61
C ARG A 721 40.99 25.74 -10.06
N ARG A 722 39.86 25.21 -10.55
CA ARG A 722 38.49 25.54 -10.08
C ARG A 722 37.94 24.54 -9.08
N CYS A 723 38.69 23.51 -8.72
CA CYS A 723 38.24 22.50 -7.75
C CYS A 723 38.20 23.11 -6.36
N ASP A 724 37.00 23.38 -5.86
CA ASP A 724 36.76 23.95 -4.52
C ASP A 724 37.29 23.05 -3.39
N VAL A 725 37.24 21.73 -3.57
CA VAL A 725 37.79 20.75 -2.62
C VAL A 725 39.31 20.87 -2.51
N LEU A 726 39.99 20.96 -3.66
CA LEU A 726 41.46 21.16 -3.68
C LEU A 726 41.83 22.53 -3.12
N GLN A 727 41.11 23.59 -3.46
CA GLN A 727 41.33 24.93 -2.93
C GLN A 727 41.17 24.98 -1.38
N ARG A 728 40.12 24.32 -0.87
CA ARG A 728 39.94 24.19 0.60
C ARG A 728 41.07 23.40 1.25
N PHE A 729 41.51 22.32 0.62
CA PHE A 729 42.62 21.52 1.11
C PHE A 729 43.90 22.33 1.17
N GLN A 730 44.21 23.13 0.15
CA GLN A 730 45.35 24.04 0.08
C GLN A 730 45.25 25.14 1.16
N ALA A 731 44.07 25.76 1.30
CA ALA A 731 43.86 26.82 2.31
C ALA A 731 44.06 26.30 3.74
N MET A 732 43.67 25.04 4.03
CA MET A 732 43.88 24.40 5.32
C MET A 732 45.37 24.20 5.61
N ASN A 733 46.14 23.75 4.61
CA ASN A 733 47.59 23.49 4.76
C ASN A 733 48.44 24.77 4.76
N HIS A 734 47.89 25.91 4.40
CA HIS A 734 48.54 27.23 4.45
C HIS A 734 48.16 28.04 5.70
N GLN A 735 47.32 27.52 6.61
CA GLN A 735 47.10 28.14 7.90
C GLN A 735 48.32 27.82 8.81
N PRO A 736 49.00 28.85 9.39
CA PRO A 736 50.20 28.68 10.18
C PRO A 736 49.97 27.92 11.49
#